data_b63406d86630adad5f90aed4908e0308
#
_entry.id   b63406d86630adad5f90aed4908e0308
#
_cell.length_a   1.000
_cell.length_b   1.000
_cell.length_c   1.000
_cell.angle_alpha   90.00
_cell.angle_beta   90.00
_cell.angle_gamma   90.00
#
_symmetry.space_group_name_H-M   'P 1'
#
loop_
_entity.id
_entity.type
_entity.pdbx_description
1 polymer ?
#
loop_
_entity_poly.entity_id
_entity_poly.type
_entity_poly.pdbx_seq_one_letter_code
_entity_poly.pdbx_strand_id
1 'polypeptide(L)'
;MTGNILIKPSVQQKFDSVMQSGRILFFSAPCGFGKTALANALLCGHRTLRLCADAPDFTLRTLPENWDVLLIDDFQLLQEQETSQTLCELIRANPTRRFVFLSRGVPPSYLTAFQYTGLMTTLEPDDLLFDREDIRGFFAARKAAVTESEINGILKESIGYPLGGAVTARCMSGGKPFAPEIVAQAYREVFSYFEDAIYRRFDLPVRHFLLDLAPFERFDLEMARMVSGDPRTGNLLDWLLHNTTMLRYDDVRHFHFWPQFRAFLLWEMEKECSEEKRRAVFSRGALYYELKEDYAHALECYTKSGDHAKISELLIRNSELHPGMGHYSEMEKYYRALPESEILASPSLMQGMSMLCALAMDYEGSERWYGALKDFADCRKKQDPAARQARSRLAWLDISLPQRGVEGLIKTIPAVFRLLTDKEITLPSFSVTSTLPSIMNGGKDFSEWSKKDDLLYRTLRTPVEAVLKKDGVGLADCAVAESKFEKGENITKRILALIPQVSEIQQKGTPDIEFAVNGLLARCQLAKGQAADARRTIETLRARFEAQGLTRFLPNMDAMLCRMALHCDDPDSADEWYRTKAPRDPMHLNVMKRYQYLTQAMVEIEQSRPDAALLTLSPLERYIQGCGRHIDGIHLNILCAL
;
A
#
# COMPACT_ATOMS: atom_id res chain seq x y z
N MET A 1 1.58 5.27 44.01
CA MET A 1 2.18 6.02 42.89
C MET A 1 1.02 6.67 42.08
N THR A 2 0.48 7.77 42.60
CA THR A 2 -0.71 8.46 42.04
C THR A 2 -0.33 9.76 41.29
N GLY A 3 0.92 9.94 40.92
CA GLY A 3 1.38 11.10 40.17
C GLY A 3 1.51 10.82 38.68
N ASN A 4 0.77 11.59 37.87
CA ASN A 4 0.95 11.75 36.42
C ASN A 4 0.22 10.77 35.50
N ILE A 5 -1.04 10.43 35.82
CA ILE A 5 -1.94 9.80 34.84
C ILE A 5 -2.57 10.91 34.02
N LEU A 6 -2.44 10.82 32.69
CA LEU A 6 -3.11 11.72 31.76
C LEU A 6 -4.58 11.33 31.66
N ILE A 7 -5.48 12.26 31.93
CA ILE A 7 -6.93 12.11 31.70
C ILE A 7 -7.30 13.03 30.56
N LYS A 8 -7.79 12.47 29.48
CA LYS A 8 -8.26 13.23 28.31
C LYS A 8 -9.55 13.99 28.65
N PRO A 9 -9.73 15.22 28.17
CA PRO A 9 -10.95 16.00 28.44
C PRO A 9 -12.25 15.26 28.03
N SER A 10 -12.22 14.54 26.90
CA SER A 10 -13.35 13.72 26.43
C SER A 10 -13.70 12.58 27.38
N VAL A 11 -12.69 11.94 27.97
CA VAL A 11 -12.88 10.86 28.94
C VAL A 11 -13.43 11.42 30.26
N GLN A 12 -12.90 12.57 30.71
CA GLN A 12 -13.41 13.26 31.89
C GLN A 12 -14.88 13.63 31.72
N GLN A 13 -15.25 14.18 30.56
CA GLN A 13 -16.64 14.56 30.26
C GLN A 13 -17.59 13.34 30.29
N LYS A 14 -17.19 12.21 29.69
CA LYS A 14 -17.96 10.95 29.74
C LYS A 14 -18.12 10.45 31.19
N PHE A 15 -17.07 10.52 31.99
CA PHE A 15 -17.11 10.16 33.41
C PHE A 15 -18.07 11.06 34.20
N ASP A 16 -17.94 12.38 34.05
CA ASP A 16 -18.80 13.35 34.75
C ASP A 16 -20.28 13.17 34.39
N SER A 17 -20.58 12.87 33.13
CA SER A 17 -21.95 12.55 32.67
C SER A 17 -22.51 11.32 33.38
N VAL A 18 -21.71 10.27 33.55
CA VAL A 18 -22.13 9.07 34.29
C VAL A 18 -22.34 9.37 35.77
N MET A 19 -21.47 10.18 36.39
CA MET A 19 -21.62 10.56 37.79
C MET A 19 -22.85 11.43 38.06
N GLN A 20 -23.28 12.25 37.09
CA GLN A 20 -24.45 13.12 37.19
C GLN A 20 -25.77 12.39 36.91
N SER A 21 -25.89 11.78 35.75
CA SER A 21 -27.15 11.26 35.21
C SER A 21 -27.11 9.79 34.80
N GLY A 22 -25.93 9.22 34.51
CA GLY A 22 -25.75 7.84 34.14
C GLY A 22 -25.73 6.88 35.32
N ARG A 23 -25.39 5.64 35.05
CA ARG A 23 -25.29 4.54 36.03
C ARG A 23 -24.00 3.74 35.91
N ILE A 24 -23.62 3.44 34.70
CA ILE A 24 -22.55 2.51 34.36
C ILE A 24 -21.54 3.20 33.46
N LEU A 25 -20.27 3.19 33.86
CA LEU A 25 -19.13 3.48 32.99
C LEU A 25 -18.43 2.18 32.66
N PHE A 26 -18.44 1.80 31.39
CA PHE A 26 -17.84 0.56 30.91
C PHE A 26 -16.58 0.86 30.10
N PHE A 27 -15.45 0.37 30.56
CA PHE A 27 -14.19 0.42 29.80
C PHE A 27 -14.07 -0.83 28.95
N SER A 28 -14.17 -0.69 27.64
CA SER A 28 -13.99 -1.74 26.66
C SER A 28 -12.70 -1.48 25.89
N ALA A 29 -11.57 -1.98 26.35
CA ALA A 29 -10.29 -1.77 25.66
C ALA A 29 -9.31 -2.90 25.94
N PRO A 30 -8.37 -3.19 25.01
CA PRO A 30 -7.35 -4.20 25.18
C PRO A 30 -6.49 -3.97 26.45
N CYS A 31 -5.66 -4.96 26.78
CA CYS A 31 -4.66 -4.75 27.84
C CYS A 31 -3.66 -3.65 27.44
N GLY A 32 -3.04 -3.00 28.43
CA GLY A 32 -2.09 -1.91 28.17
C GLY A 32 -2.69 -0.55 27.83
N PHE A 33 -4.02 -0.42 27.75
CA PHE A 33 -4.70 0.86 27.55
C PHE A 33 -4.83 1.69 28.84
N GLY A 34 -4.28 1.22 29.94
CA GLY A 34 -4.24 1.98 31.22
C GLY A 34 -5.58 2.03 31.95
N LYS A 35 -6.58 1.17 31.64
CA LYS A 35 -7.93 1.18 32.23
C LYS A 35 -7.93 1.28 33.74
N THR A 36 -7.22 0.40 34.45
CA THR A 36 -7.18 0.36 35.92
C THR A 36 -6.53 1.62 36.49
N ALA A 37 -5.47 2.13 35.86
CA ALA A 37 -4.81 3.36 36.27
C ALA A 37 -5.72 4.58 36.10
N LEU A 38 -6.38 4.67 34.94
CA LEU A 38 -7.31 5.75 34.60
C LEU A 38 -8.55 5.74 35.50
N ALA A 39 -9.14 4.57 35.71
CA ALA A 39 -10.29 4.43 36.63
C ALA A 39 -9.92 4.85 38.06
N ASN A 40 -8.71 4.47 38.53
CA ASN A 40 -8.23 4.89 39.84
C ASN A 40 -8.04 6.41 39.96
N ALA A 41 -7.60 7.06 38.90
CA ALA A 41 -7.43 8.52 38.87
C ALA A 41 -8.81 9.23 38.84
N LEU A 42 -9.73 8.77 38.01
CA LEU A 42 -11.09 9.30 37.91
C LEU A 42 -11.90 9.14 39.20
N LEU A 43 -11.72 8.03 39.91
CA LEU A 43 -12.42 7.72 41.15
C LEU A 43 -11.74 8.27 42.40
N CYS A 44 -10.69 9.08 42.27
CA CYS A 44 -10.04 9.71 43.38
C CYS A 44 -11.04 10.64 44.10
N GLY A 45 -11.22 10.41 45.44
CA GLY A 45 -12.20 11.16 46.23
C GLY A 45 -13.58 10.53 46.36
N HIS A 46 -13.89 9.46 45.63
CA HIS A 46 -15.14 8.68 45.74
C HIS A 46 -14.95 7.47 46.69
N ARG A 47 -15.97 7.15 47.45
CA ARG A 47 -15.99 5.93 48.29
C ARG A 47 -16.22 4.71 47.37
N THR A 48 -15.12 4.12 46.89
CA THR A 48 -15.12 3.07 45.88
C THR A 48 -14.91 1.70 46.52
N LEU A 49 -15.87 0.80 46.34
CA LEU A 49 -15.69 -0.63 46.57
C LEU A 49 -15.07 -1.26 45.33
N ARG A 50 -13.97 -2.00 45.51
CA ARG A 50 -13.22 -2.62 44.41
C ARG A 50 -13.28 -4.13 44.49
N LEU A 51 -13.70 -4.74 43.39
CA LEU A 51 -13.70 -6.19 43.21
C LEU A 51 -12.87 -6.54 41.97
N CYS A 52 -12.26 -7.70 41.97
CA CYS A 52 -11.58 -8.27 40.80
C CYS A 52 -12.28 -9.59 40.47
N ALA A 53 -12.76 -9.75 39.26
CA ALA A 53 -13.48 -10.95 38.84
C ALA A 53 -12.56 -12.20 38.76
N ASP A 54 -11.24 -11.99 38.69
CA ASP A 54 -10.22 -13.06 38.74
C ASP A 54 -9.86 -13.51 40.18
N ALA A 55 -10.42 -12.85 41.20
CA ALA A 55 -10.12 -13.19 42.59
C ALA A 55 -10.90 -14.41 43.05
N PRO A 56 -10.28 -15.36 43.78
CA PRO A 56 -10.95 -16.55 44.26
C PRO A 56 -12.14 -16.31 45.21
N ASP A 57 -12.14 -15.16 45.86
CA ASP A 57 -13.16 -14.72 46.85
C ASP A 57 -14.20 -13.77 46.22
N PHE A 58 -14.23 -13.65 44.90
CA PHE A 58 -15.17 -12.78 44.20
C PHE A 58 -16.64 -13.17 44.50
N THR A 59 -17.41 -12.24 45.04
CA THR A 59 -18.85 -12.41 45.23
C THR A 59 -19.59 -11.09 45.13
N LEU A 60 -20.80 -11.14 44.57
CA LEU A 60 -21.74 -10.00 44.49
C LEU A 60 -22.88 -10.12 45.56
N ARG A 61 -22.97 -11.22 46.30
CA ARG A 61 -24.07 -11.51 47.23
C ARG A 61 -23.89 -10.81 48.59
N THR A 62 -22.66 -10.57 49.03
CA THR A 62 -22.35 -10.02 50.34
C THR A 62 -21.43 -8.80 50.20
N LEU A 63 -22.05 -7.66 49.86
CA LEU A 63 -21.31 -6.39 49.70
C LEU A 63 -21.48 -5.53 50.99
N PRO A 64 -20.42 -4.82 51.43
CA PRO A 64 -20.54 -3.86 52.52
C PRO A 64 -21.51 -2.73 52.13
N GLU A 65 -22.12 -2.07 53.11
CA GLU A 65 -23.11 -1.03 52.84
C GLU A 65 -22.52 0.37 52.44
N ASN A 66 -21.28 0.63 52.82
CA ASN A 66 -20.70 1.96 52.76
C ASN A 66 -19.84 2.19 51.50
N TRP A 67 -20.47 2.33 50.32
CA TRP A 67 -19.82 2.69 49.04
C TRP A 67 -20.74 3.51 48.15
N ASP A 68 -20.14 4.36 47.36
CA ASP A 68 -20.84 5.17 46.35
C ASP A 68 -20.67 4.60 44.94
N VAL A 69 -19.46 4.03 44.69
CA VAL A 69 -19.09 3.45 43.38
C VAL A 69 -18.61 2.01 43.59
N LEU A 70 -19.13 1.08 42.78
CA LEU A 70 -18.61 -0.28 42.65
C LEU A 70 -17.76 -0.37 41.39
N LEU A 71 -16.46 -0.66 41.57
CA LEU A 71 -15.55 -0.96 40.47
C LEU A 71 -15.31 -2.46 40.42
N ILE A 72 -15.53 -3.05 39.22
CA ILE A 72 -15.21 -4.47 38.94
C ILE A 72 -14.12 -4.50 37.86
N ASP A 73 -12.95 -5.02 38.18
CA ASP A 73 -11.85 -5.25 37.24
C ASP A 73 -11.93 -6.66 36.67
N ASP A 74 -11.31 -6.88 35.50
CA ASP A 74 -11.36 -8.11 34.70
C ASP A 74 -12.79 -8.61 34.42
N PHE A 75 -13.69 -7.68 34.15
CA PHE A 75 -15.13 -7.90 33.97
C PHE A 75 -15.49 -8.94 32.91
N GLN A 76 -14.63 -9.14 31.89
CA GLN A 76 -14.82 -10.16 30.84
C GLN A 76 -14.89 -11.60 31.38
N LEU A 77 -14.51 -11.84 32.62
CA LEU A 77 -14.59 -13.15 33.27
C LEU A 77 -15.99 -13.47 33.82
N LEU A 78 -16.88 -12.48 33.91
CA LEU A 78 -18.24 -12.63 34.42
C LEU A 78 -19.21 -13.10 33.34
N GLN A 79 -19.10 -14.37 32.93
CA GLN A 79 -19.92 -14.95 31.86
C GLN A 79 -21.06 -15.88 32.38
N GLU A 80 -21.00 -16.26 33.65
CA GLU A 80 -22.00 -17.14 34.25
C GLU A 80 -23.37 -16.45 34.36
N GLN A 81 -24.43 -17.15 33.98
CA GLN A 81 -25.80 -16.65 33.95
C GLN A 81 -26.28 -16.15 35.33
N GLU A 82 -25.96 -16.89 36.41
CA GLU A 82 -26.34 -16.53 37.77
C GLU A 82 -25.67 -15.24 38.24
N THR A 83 -24.37 -15.07 37.95
CA THR A 83 -23.61 -13.89 38.30
C THR A 83 -24.12 -12.67 37.51
N SER A 84 -24.48 -12.84 36.24
CA SER A 84 -25.02 -11.80 35.38
C SER A 84 -26.41 -11.33 35.86
N GLN A 85 -27.27 -12.24 36.29
CA GLN A 85 -28.58 -11.89 36.85
C GLN A 85 -28.44 -11.13 38.18
N THR A 86 -27.60 -11.62 39.09
CA THR A 86 -27.30 -10.97 40.38
C THR A 86 -26.77 -9.57 40.17
N LEU A 87 -25.89 -9.36 39.18
CA LEU A 87 -25.35 -8.03 38.86
C LEU A 87 -26.44 -7.08 38.32
N CYS A 88 -27.31 -7.54 37.42
CA CYS A 88 -28.41 -6.72 36.91
C CYS A 88 -29.42 -6.34 38.02
N GLU A 89 -29.70 -7.25 38.94
CA GLU A 89 -30.54 -6.98 40.09
C GLU A 89 -29.89 -5.96 41.05
N LEU A 90 -28.59 -6.11 41.30
CA LEU A 90 -27.81 -5.18 42.12
C LEU A 90 -27.84 -3.75 41.54
N ILE A 91 -27.66 -3.60 40.21
CA ILE A 91 -27.69 -2.31 39.53
C ILE A 91 -29.09 -1.67 39.65
N ARG A 92 -30.16 -2.46 39.47
CA ARG A 92 -31.54 -1.97 39.57
C ARG A 92 -31.91 -1.60 41.00
N ALA A 93 -31.49 -2.38 41.98
CA ALA A 93 -31.80 -2.15 43.38
C ALA A 93 -31.08 -0.92 43.97
N ASN A 94 -30.01 -0.45 43.35
CA ASN A 94 -29.18 0.68 43.84
C ASN A 94 -29.24 1.89 42.91
N PRO A 95 -30.38 2.64 42.82
CA PRO A 95 -30.56 3.73 41.86
C PRO A 95 -29.65 4.94 42.06
N THR A 96 -29.08 5.14 43.21
CA THR A 96 -28.22 6.28 43.56
C THR A 96 -26.71 5.95 43.40
N ARG A 97 -26.35 4.69 43.34
CA ARG A 97 -24.96 4.23 43.24
C ARG A 97 -24.50 4.15 41.78
N ARG A 98 -23.19 4.20 41.57
CA ARG A 98 -22.54 4.12 40.27
C ARG A 98 -21.71 2.84 40.13
N PHE A 99 -21.55 2.39 38.90
CA PHE A 99 -20.86 1.15 38.57
C PHE A 99 -19.78 1.44 37.52
N VAL A 100 -18.55 0.97 37.73
CA VAL A 100 -17.44 1.12 36.80
C VAL A 100 -16.92 -0.29 36.50
N PHE A 101 -16.96 -0.65 35.23
CA PHE A 101 -16.52 -1.98 34.78
C PHE A 101 -15.31 -1.84 33.88
N LEU A 102 -14.25 -2.59 34.19
CA LEU A 102 -13.03 -2.62 33.40
C LEU A 102 -12.96 -3.97 32.70
N SER A 103 -13.09 -3.95 31.38
CA SER A 103 -13.13 -5.16 30.54
C SER A 103 -12.05 -5.11 29.47
N ARG A 104 -11.54 -6.30 29.12
CA ARG A 104 -10.74 -6.51 27.90
C ARG A 104 -11.61 -6.87 26.71
N GLY A 105 -12.88 -7.15 26.92
CA GLY A 105 -13.89 -7.48 25.91
C GLY A 105 -14.94 -6.39 25.76
N VAL A 106 -15.86 -6.63 24.82
CA VAL A 106 -17.03 -5.75 24.60
C VAL A 106 -18.06 -5.91 25.70
N PRO A 107 -18.98 -4.94 25.87
CA PRO A 107 -20.08 -5.08 26.82
C PRO A 107 -20.93 -6.33 26.48
N PRO A 108 -21.21 -7.21 27.45
CA PRO A 108 -22.03 -8.38 27.22
C PRO A 108 -23.50 -8.02 26.97
N SER A 109 -24.23 -8.89 26.26
CA SER A 109 -25.60 -8.66 25.82
C SER A 109 -26.59 -8.34 26.96
N TYR A 110 -26.37 -8.88 28.17
CA TYR A 110 -27.24 -8.58 29.31
C TYR A 110 -27.14 -7.14 29.84
N LEU A 111 -26.12 -6.38 29.44
CA LEU A 111 -25.97 -4.93 29.71
C LEU A 111 -26.57 -4.04 28.61
N THR A 112 -26.99 -4.59 27.49
CA THR A 112 -27.49 -3.86 26.34
C THR A 112 -28.68 -2.95 26.66
N ALA A 113 -29.59 -3.41 27.55
CA ALA A 113 -30.72 -2.59 28.01
C ALA A 113 -30.27 -1.29 28.68
N PHE A 114 -29.19 -1.30 29.47
CA PHE A 114 -28.64 -0.09 30.08
C PHE A 114 -27.99 0.84 29.07
N GLN A 115 -27.44 0.32 28.02
CA GLN A 115 -26.85 1.09 26.93
C GLN A 115 -27.94 1.84 26.14
N TYR A 116 -28.99 1.14 25.69
CA TYR A 116 -30.08 1.74 24.92
C TYR A 116 -30.94 2.73 25.74
N THR A 117 -31.00 2.56 27.06
CA THR A 117 -31.72 3.52 27.95
C THR A 117 -30.85 4.72 28.32
N GLY A 118 -29.62 4.84 27.82
CA GLY A 118 -28.69 5.92 28.14
C GLY A 118 -28.13 5.87 29.57
N LEU A 119 -28.30 4.76 30.27
CA LEU A 119 -27.78 4.56 31.63
C LEU A 119 -26.36 4.03 31.66
N MET A 120 -25.85 3.53 30.53
CA MET A 120 -24.47 3.07 30.36
C MET A 120 -23.72 3.89 29.31
N THR A 121 -22.54 4.33 29.67
CA THR A 121 -21.59 4.97 28.75
C THR A 121 -20.38 4.05 28.60
N THR A 122 -19.98 3.80 27.34
CA THR A 122 -18.79 2.99 27.04
C THR A 122 -17.62 3.89 26.66
N LEU A 123 -16.45 3.59 27.22
CA LEU A 123 -15.15 4.08 26.76
C LEU A 123 -14.52 3.00 25.89
N GLU A 124 -14.36 3.32 24.64
CA GLU A 124 -13.79 2.44 23.62
C GLU A 124 -12.27 2.66 23.49
N PRO A 125 -11.55 1.76 22.79
CA PRO A 125 -10.12 1.92 22.61
C PRO A 125 -9.73 3.28 22.01
N ASP A 126 -10.51 3.80 21.05
CA ASP A 126 -10.23 5.06 20.38
C ASP A 126 -10.35 6.28 21.32
N ASP A 127 -11.17 6.21 22.37
CA ASP A 127 -11.22 7.24 23.41
C ASP A 127 -9.91 7.30 24.23
N LEU A 128 -9.17 6.20 24.29
CA LEU A 128 -8.00 6.00 25.16
C LEU A 128 -6.67 6.14 24.42
N LEU A 129 -6.65 6.07 23.08
CA LEU A 129 -5.43 6.26 22.30
C LEU A 129 -4.87 7.66 22.49
N PHE A 130 -3.56 7.76 22.67
CA PHE A 130 -2.87 9.04 22.76
C PHE A 130 -2.76 9.69 21.39
N ASP A 131 -3.15 10.94 21.29
CA ASP A 131 -2.84 11.80 20.18
C ASP A 131 -1.53 12.58 20.43
N ARG A 132 -1.23 13.54 19.56
CA ARG A 132 -0.01 14.35 19.63
C ARG A 132 0.04 15.20 20.91
N GLU A 133 -1.07 15.81 21.29
CA GLU A 133 -1.20 16.63 22.49
C GLU A 133 -1.12 15.77 23.75
N ASP A 134 -1.72 14.60 23.71
CA ASP A 134 -1.67 13.63 24.80
C ASP A 134 -0.23 13.17 25.07
N ILE A 135 0.54 12.86 24.03
CA ILE A 135 1.96 12.50 24.18
C ILE A 135 2.75 13.67 24.78
N ARG A 136 2.57 14.89 24.26
CA ARG A 136 3.22 16.08 24.81
C ARG A 136 2.90 16.27 26.29
N GLY A 137 1.61 16.23 26.65
CA GLY A 137 1.14 16.34 28.05
C GLY A 137 1.67 15.21 28.93
N PHE A 138 1.69 13.98 28.42
CA PHE A 138 2.16 12.81 29.14
C PHE A 138 3.65 12.88 29.49
N PHE A 139 4.49 13.35 28.55
CA PHE A 139 5.92 13.54 28.78
C PHE A 139 6.21 14.76 29.67
N ALA A 140 5.50 15.88 29.45
CA ALA A 140 5.61 17.06 30.27
C ALA A 140 5.28 16.76 31.75
N ALA A 141 4.22 16.00 32.02
CA ALA A 141 3.84 15.56 33.35
C ALA A 141 4.94 14.73 34.05
N ARG A 142 5.82 14.10 33.28
CA ARG A 142 6.98 13.31 33.77
C ARG A 142 8.28 14.10 33.78
N LYS A 143 8.21 15.42 33.52
CA LYS A 143 9.39 16.32 33.42
C LYS A 143 10.40 15.85 32.36
N ALA A 144 9.94 15.18 31.32
CA ALA A 144 10.74 14.76 30.16
C ALA A 144 10.50 15.77 29.03
N ALA A 145 11.56 16.46 28.60
CA ALA A 145 11.51 17.33 27.44
C ALA A 145 11.58 16.47 26.17
N VAL A 146 10.64 16.68 25.25
CA VAL A 146 10.59 16.03 23.94
C VAL A 146 10.36 17.08 22.86
N THR A 147 11.07 16.94 21.76
CA THR A 147 10.93 17.79 20.58
C THR A 147 9.72 17.37 19.74
N GLU A 148 9.25 18.25 18.87
CA GLU A 148 8.15 17.93 17.96
C GLU A 148 8.47 16.76 17.02
N SER A 149 9.73 16.62 16.60
CA SER A 149 10.19 15.49 15.81
C SER A 149 10.10 14.17 16.57
N GLU A 150 10.50 14.19 17.86
CA GLU A 150 10.41 13.01 18.73
C GLU A 150 8.97 12.63 19.03
N ILE A 151 8.07 13.61 19.25
CA ILE A 151 6.63 13.36 19.43
C ILE A 151 6.06 12.63 18.20
N ASN A 152 6.40 13.10 16.99
CA ASN A 152 5.97 12.44 15.76
C ASN A 152 6.54 11.02 15.62
N GLY A 153 7.82 10.83 16.00
CA GLY A 153 8.44 9.51 16.02
C GLY A 153 7.76 8.56 17.01
N ILE A 154 7.53 9.02 18.24
CA ILE A 154 6.84 8.24 19.27
C ILE A 154 5.43 7.88 18.84
N LEU A 155 4.69 8.82 18.26
CA LEU A 155 3.33 8.59 17.80
C LEU A 155 3.31 7.57 16.64
N LYS A 156 4.25 7.67 15.71
CA LYS A 156 4.39 6.73 14.60
C LYS A 156 4.66 5.30 15.10
N GLU A 157 5.57 5.13 16.04
CA GLU A 157 5.94 3.80 16.57
C GLU A 157 4.87 3.23 17.51
N SER A 158 4.30 4.05 18.41
CA SER A 158 3.27 3.59 19.36
C SER A 158 1.88 3.51 18.77
N ILE A 159 1.60 4.20 17.66
CA ILE A 159 0.26 4.37 17.05
C ILE A 159 -0.75 4.83 18.13
N GLY A 160 -0.31 5.70 19.03
CA GLY A 160 -1.10 6.18 20.16
C GLY A 160 -1.36 5.17 21.29
N TYR A 161 -0.79 3.98 21.23
CA TYR A 161 -0.97 2.95 22.27
C TYR A 161 -0.39 3.40 23.63
N PRO A 162 -1.22 3.55 24.69
CA PRO A 162 -0.78 4.15 25.95
C PRO A 162 0.38 3.45 26.65
N LEU A 163 0.41 2.10 26.64
CA LEU A 163 1.53 1.35 27.20
C LEU A 163 2.81 1.60 26.39
N GLY A 164 2.72 1.65 25.04
CA GLY A 164 3.85 1.97 24.18
C GLY A 164 4.45 3.35 24.53
N GLY A 165 3.61 4.36 24.66
CA GLY A 165 4.02 5.71 25.10
C GLY A 165 4.65 5.72 26.51
N ALA A 166 4.06 4.97 27.44
CA ALA A 166 4.55 4.89 28.82
C ALA A 166 5.91 4.17 28.93
N VAL A 167 6.09 3.08 28.19
CA VAL A 167 7.36 2.34 28.13
C VAL A 167 8.44 3.18 27.46
N THR A 168 8.11 3.84 26.35
CA THR A 168 9.04 4.76 25.64
C THR A 168 9.50 5.88 26.57
N ALA A 169 8.57 6.52 27.29
CA ALA A 169 8.93 7.57 28.26
C ALA A 169 9.86 7.04 29.37
N ARG A 170 9.67 5.81 29.82
CA ARG A 170 10.56 5.16 30.79
C ARG A 170 11.95 4.89 30.18
N CYS A 171 12.01 4.40 28.95
CA CYS A 171 13.27 4.14 28.26
C CYS A 171 14.06 5.43 27.98
N MET A 172 13.37 6.56 27.76
CA MET A 172 13.97 7.90 27.60
C MET A 172 14.32 8.58 28.92
N SER A 173 14.01 7.97 30.06
CA SER A 173 14.33 8.55 31.38
C SER A 173 15.83 8.81 31.52
N GLY A 174 16.17 9.94 32.20
CA GLY A 174 17.57 10.37 32.32
C GLY A 174 18.08 11.21 31.15
N GLY A 175 17.18 11.74 30.31
CA GLY A 175 17.53 12.64 29.20
C GLY A 175 18.02 11.93 27.91
N LYS A 176 17.73 10.65 27.76
CA LYS A 176 18.08 9.91 26.53
C LYS A 176 17.19 10.39 25.39
N PRO A 177 17.76 10.70 24.20
CA PRO A 177 16.98 11.09 23.03
C PRO A 177 16.19 9.91 22.46
N PHE A 178 15.13 10.19 21.75
CA PHE A 178 14.39 9.18 20.98
C PHE A 178 15.26 8.68 19.82
N ALA A 179 15.69 7.43 19.89
CA ALA A 179 16.61 6.79 18.95
C ALA A 179 16.18 5.35 18.68
N PRO A 180 16.68 4.70 17.61
CA PRO A 180 16.31 3.31 17.26
C PRO A 180 16.50 2.32 18.41
N GLU A 181 17.52 2.50 19.25
CA GLU A 181 17.80 1.65 20.42
C GLU A 181 16.69 1.76 21.48
N ILE A 182 16.17 2.96 21.69
CA ILE A 182 15.03 3.22 22.60
C ILE A 182 13.76 2.54 22.05
N VAL A 183 13.52 2.65 20.75
CA VAL A 183 12.39 1.98 20.07
C VAL A 183 12.49 0.47 20.26
N ALA A 184 13.64 -0.11 19.95
CA ALA A 184 13.87 -1.55 20.11
C ALA A 184 13.72 -2.03 21.55
N GLN A 185 14.17 -1.22 22.53
CA GLN A 185 13.97 -1.52 23.95
C GLN A 185 12.49 -1.46 24.32
N ALA A 186 11.77 -0.43 23.89
CA ALA A 186 10.35 -0.26 24.17
C ALA A 186 9.53 -1.43 23.59
N TYR A 187 9.81 -1.86 22.36
CA TYR A 187 9.17 -3.03 21.78
C TYR A 187 9.40 -4.31 22.60
N ARG A 188 10.64 -4.60 23.01
CA ARG A 188 10.94 -5.77 23.86
C ARG A 188 10.12 -5.79 25.14
N GLU A 189 9.98 -4.65 25.80
CA GLU A 189 9.23 -4.55 27.06
C GLU A 189 7.72 -4.69 26.84
N VAL A 190 7.19 -4.07 25.77
CA VAL A 190 5.77 -4.23 25.39
C VAL A 190 5.47 -5.67 25.01
N PHE A 191 6.37 -6.35 24.27
CA PHE A 191 6.20 -7.73 23.87
C PHE A 191 6.26 -8.68 25.06
N SER A 192 7.18 -8.48 25.99
CA SER A 192 7.20 -9.24 27.26
C SER A 192 5.88 -9.09 28.02
N TYR A 193 5.30 -7.89 28.05
CA TYR A 193 3.99 -7.67 28.66
C TYR A 193 2.87 -8.43 27.94
N PHE A 194 2.85 -8.42 26.59
CA PHE A 194 1.85 -9.18 25.83
C PHE A 194 2.00 -10.69 26.04
N GLU A 195 3.24 -11.19 26.07
CA GLU A 195 3.53 -12.59 26.33
C GLU A 195 2.94 -13.05 27.67
N ASP A 196 3.21 -12.33 28.76
CA ASP A 196 2.79 -12.71 30.10
C ASP A 196 1.31 -12.40 30.38
N ALA A 197 0.81 -11.24 29.94
CA ALA A 197 -0.54 -10.78 30.29
C ALA A 197 -1.64 -11.46 29.47
N ILE A 198 -1.32 -11.93 28.24
CA ILE A 198 -2.32 -12.44 27.28
C ILE A 198 -1.90 -13.77 26.68
N TYR A 199 -0.78 -13.81 25.95
CA TYR A 199 -0.45 -14.91 25.06
C TYR A 199 -0.27 -16.23 25.79
N ARG A 200 0.42 -16.24 26.93
CA ARG A 200 0.60 -17.44 27.76
C ARG A 200 -0.67 -17.95 28.41
N ARG A 201 -1.72 -17.12 28.48
CA ARG A 201 -3.03 -17.52 29.02
C ARG A 201 -3.89 -18.26 28.01
N PHE A 202 -3.55 -18.20 26.73
CA PHE A 202 -4.24 -18.95 25.69
C PHE A 202 -3.72 -20.39 25.61
N ASP A 203 -4.63 -21.31 25.31
CA ASP A 203 -4.28 -22.70 25.00
C ASP A 203 -3.47 -22.78 23.70
N LEU A 204 -2.66 -23.82 23.56
CA LEU A 204 -1.80 -24.02 22.39
C LEU A 204 -2.55 -23.92 21.04
N PRO A 205 -3.75 -24.49 20.86
CA PRO A 205 -4.50 -24.33 19.61
C PRO A 205 -4.83 -22.88 19.29
N VAL A 206 -5.21 -22.07 20.29
CA VAL A 206 -5.49 -20.64 20.11
C VAL A 206 -4.21 -19.88 19.76
N ARG A 207 -3.09 -20.18 20.42
CA ARG A 207 -1.80 -19.57 20.08
C ARG A 207 -1.39 -19.84 18.63
N HIS A 208 -1.48 -21.10 18.20
CA HIS A 208 -1.19 -21.46 16.81
C HIS A 208 -2.10 -20.75 15.82
N PHE A 209 -3.39 -20.65 16.12
CA PHE A 209 -4.36 -19.94 15.33
C PHE A 209 -4.00 -18.46 15.17
N LEU A 210 -3.60 -17.79 16.25
CA LEU A 210 -3.17 -16.40 16.24
C LEU A 210 -1.89 -16.21 15.40
N LEU A 211 -0.90 -17.12 15.55
CA LEU A 211 0.34 -17.07 14.79
C LEU A 211 0.11 -17.29 13.30
N ASP A 212 -0.78 -18.22 12.93
CA ASP A 212 -1.09 -18.50 11.54
C ASP A 212 -1.75 -17.30 10.82
N LEU A 213 -2.51 -16.45 11.54
CA LEU A 213 -3.17 -15.28 10.98
C LEU A 213 -2.33 -13.98 11.08
N ALA A 214 -1.34 -13.93 11.94
CA ALA A 214 -0.51 -12.75 12.16
C ALA A 214 0.15 -12.17 10.89
N PRO A 215 0.61 -12.96 9.88
CA PRO A 215 1.19 -12.44 8.65
C PRO A 215 0.26 -11.54 7.84
N PHE A 216 -1.05 -11.72 7.97
CA PHE A 216 -2.06 -11.03 7.18
C PHE A 216 -2.57 -9.79 7.92
N GLU A 217 -2.47 -8.64 7.27
CA GLU A 217 -2.89 -7.36 7.87
C GLU A 217 -4.40 -7.31 8.07
N ARG A 218 -5.12 -7.79 7.06
CA ARG A 218 -6.58 -7.96 7.05
C ARG A 218 -6.93 -9.32 6.50
N PHE A 219 -7.92 -9.96 7.06
CA PHE A 219 -8.40 -11.27 6.61
C PHE A 219 -9.90 -11.41 6.89
N ASP A 220 -10.58 -12.13 6.02
CA ASP A 220 -11.97 -12.54 6.23
C ASP A 220 -12.07 -13.94 6.84
N LEU A 221 -13.28 -14.39 7.10
CA LEU A 221 -13.53 -15.72 7.67
C LEU A 221 -13.05 -16.85 6.76
N GLU A 222 -13.15 -16.65 5.44
CA GLU A 222 -12.73 -17.66 4.45
C GLU A 222 -11.21 -17.82 4.45
N MET A 223 -10.50 -16.70 4.43
CA MET A 223 -9.04 -16.69 4.55
C MET A 223 -8.57 -17.31 5.87
N ALA A 224 -9.20 -16.95 6.98
CA ALA A 224 -8.85 -17.48 8.29
C ALA A 224 -9.04 -18.99 8.34
N ARG A 225 -10.10 -19.55 7.74
CA ARG A 225 -10.33 -21.00 7.62
C ARG A 225 -9.28 -21.68 6.77
N MET A 226 -8.95 -21.09 5.62
CA MET A 226 -7.96 -21.67 4.71
C MET A 226 -6.56 -21.69 5.32
N VAL A 227 -6.18 -20.58 5.96
CA VAL A 227 -4.84 -20.41 6.53
C VAL A 227 -4.65 -21.25 7.79
N SER A 228 -5.59 -21.24 8.73
CA SER A 228 -5.48 -22.02 9.98
C SER A 228 -5.75 -23.52 9.78
N GLY A 229 -6.65 -23.86 8.85
CA GLY A 229 -7.14 -25.22 8.69
C GLY A 229 -7.97 -25.73 9.87
N ASP A 230 -8.35 -24.87 10.82
CA ASP A 230 -9.14 -25.26 12.02
C ASP A 230 -10.64 -25.16 11.72
N PRO A 231 -11.41 -26.24 11.86
CA PRO A 231 -12.86 -26.22 11.64
C PRO A 231 -13.61 -25.28 12.61
N ARG A 232 -13.01 -24.94 13.75
CA ARG A 232 -13.59 -24.06 14.78
C ARG A 232 -13.29 -22.58 14.53
N THR A 233 -12.69 -22.22 13.41
CA THR A 233 -12.25 -20.84 13.09
C THR A 233 -13.31 -19.78 13.38
N GLY A 234 -14.58 -20.03 12.99
CA GLY A 234 -15.66 -19.07 13.26
C GLY A 234 -15.88 -18.82 14.75
N ASN A 235 -15.91 -19.88 15.54
CA ASN A 235 -16.10 -19.79 16.98
C ASN A 235 -14.89 -19.13 17.68
N LEU A 236 -13.67 -19.42 17.19
CA LEU A 236 -12.45 -18.80 17.72
C LEU A 236 -12.41 -17.29 17.45
N LEU A 237 -12.75 -16.86 16.24
CA LEU A 237 -12.82 -15.44 15.89
C LEU A 237 -13.89 -14.72 16.70
N ASP A 238 -15.08 -15.31 16.82
CA ASP A 238 -16.16 -14.75 17.62
C ASP A 238 -15.76 -14.61 19.10
N TRP A 239 -15.16 -15.66 19.65
CA TRP A 239 -14.65 -15.64 21.03
C TRP A 239 -13.55 -14.56 21.22
N LEU A 240 -12.60 -14.45 20.29
CA LEU A 240 -11.55 -13.42 20.35
C LEU A 240 -12.11 -12.00 20.29
N LEU A 241 -13.08 -11.73 19.42
CA LEU A 241 -13.75 -10.44 19.32
C LEU A 241 -14.42 -10.02 20.64
N HIS A 242 -15.14 -10.96 21.28
CA HIS A 242 -15.91 -10.65 22.48
C HIS A 242 -15.04 -10.55 23.74
N ASN A 243 -13.97 -11.33 23.82
CA ASN A 243 -13.21 -11.48 25.08
C ASN A 243 -11.88 -10.74 25.15
N THR A 244 -11.33 -10.27 24.02
CA THR A 244 -9.97 -9.72 24.02
C THR A 244 -9.85 -8.29 23.51
N THR A 245 -10.75 -7.85 22.67
CA THR A 245 -10.64 -6.61 21.86
C THR A 245 -9.27 -6.41 21.15
N MET A 246 -8.41 -7.45 21.15
CA MET A 246 -7.15 -7.46 20.39
C MET A 246 -7.38 -7.74 18.92
N LEU A 247 -8.50 -8.34 18.58
CA LEU A 247 -9.02 -8.52 17.24
C LEU A 247 -10.16 -7.53 17.04
N ARG A 248 -10.17 -6.84 15.90
CA ARG A 248 -11.24 -5.93 15.49
C ARG A 248 -11.89 -6.45 14.22
N TYR A 249 -13.12 -6.03 14.01
CA TYR A 249 -13.89 -6.29 12.79
C TYR A 249 -14.25 -4.96 12.16
N ASP A 250 -13.92 -4.77 10.88
CA ASP A 250 -14.21 -3.53 10.17
C ASP A 250 -15.56 -3.58 9.44
N ASP A 251 -16.03 -2.41 8.95
CA ASP A 251 -17.30 -2.28 8.23
C ASP A 251 -17.32 -3.02 6.88
N VAL A 252 -16.16 -3.48 6.39
CA VAL A 252 -15.99 -4.20 5.12
C VAL A 252 -15.89 -5.71 5.31
N ARG A 253 -16.23 -6.22 6.49
CA ARG A 253 -16.21 -7.64 6.89
C ARG A 253 -14.83 -8.27 6.97
N HIS A 254 -13.80 -7.50 7.31
CA HIS A 254 -12.47 -8.02 7.58
C HIS A 254 -12.12 -7.93 9.07
N PHE A 255 -11.37 -8.92 9.52
CA PHE A 255 -10.72 -8.94 10.80
C PHE A 255 -9.32 -8.37 10.69
N HIS A 256 -8.87 -7.69 11.74
CA HIS A 256 -7.49 -7.24 11.87
C HIS A 256 -7.09 -7.20 13.35
N PHE A 257 -5.83 -7.50 13.61
CA PHE A 257 -5.25 -7.34 14.95
C PHE A 257 -4.86 -5.89 15.21
N TRP A 258 -4.86 -5.49 16.48
CA TRP A 258 -4.17 -4.27 16.88
C TRP A 258 -2.72 -4.31 16.37
N PRO A 259 -2.21 -3.21 15.80
CA PRO A 259 -0.90 -3.20 15.15
C PRO A 259 0.25 -3.68 16.05
N GLN A 260 0.29 -3.24 17.31
CA GLN A 260 1.32 -3.65 18.26
C GLN A 260 1.20 -5.11 18.66
N PHE A 261 -0.01 -5.62 18.80
CA PHE A 261 -0.25 -7.04 19.09
C PHE A 261 0.09 -7.90 17.87
N ARG A 262 -0.23 -7.44 16.67
CA ARG A 262 0.19 -8.11 15.44
C ARG A 262 1.73 -8.16 15.32
N ALA A 263 2.42 -7.06 15.63
CA ALA A 263 3.87 -7.03 15.63
C ALA A 263 4.48 -8.03 16.64
N PHE A 264 3.87 -8.13 17.82
CA PHE A 264 4.21 -9.15 18.82
C PHE A 264 3.99 -10.58 18.29
N LEU A 265 2.84 -10.85 17.68
CA LEU A 265 2.54 -12.19 17.12
C LEU A 265 3.52 -12.55 15.99
N LEU A 266 3.91 -11.60 15.15
CA LEU A 266 4.93 -11.84 14.12
C LEU A 266 6.29 -12.18 14.75
N TRP A 267 6.68 -11.49 15.82
CA TRP A 267 7.89 -11.80 16.56
C TRP A 267 7.84 -13.17 17.22
N GLU A 268 6.72 -13.56 17.83
CA GLU A 268 6.53 -14.89 18.38
C GLU A 268 6.52 -15.97 17.28
N MET A 269 5.93 -15.69 16.12
CA MET A 269 5.95 -16.60 14.96
C MET A 269 7.39 -16.90 14.51
N GLU A 270 8.27 -15.92 14.49
CA GLU A 270 9.68 -16.12 14.16
C GLU A 270 10.39 -17.00 15.21
N LYS A 271 10.01 -16.88 16.47
CA LYS A 271 10.61 -17.59 17.59
C LYS A 271 10.07 -19.04 17.74
N GLU A 272 8.76 -19.22 17.62
CA GLU A 272 8.09 -20.51 17.91
C GLU A 272 7.85 -21.38 16.68
N CYS A 273 7.74 -20.79 15.47
CA CYS A 273 7.41 -21.54 14.27
C CYS A 273 8.65 -21.92 13.47
N SER A 274 8.73 -23.20 13.05
CA SER A 274 9.73 -23.62 12.07
C SER A 274 9.56 -22.89 10.74
N GLU A 275 10.65 -22.81 9.97
CA GLU A 275 10.61 -22.23 8.64
C GLU A 275 9.59 -22.91 7.73
N GLU A 276 9.50 -24.23 7.79
CA GLU A 276 8.51 -25.01 7.04
C GLU A 276 7.07 -24.62 7.39
N LYS A 277 6.77 -24.44 8.68
CA LYS A 277 5.43 -24.01 9.13
C LYS A 277 5.13 -22.60 8.60
N ARG A 278 6.09 -21.67 8.70
CA ARG A 278 5.92 -20.30 8.18
C ARG A 278 5.68 -20.31 6.67
N ARG A 279 6.46 -21.07 5.91
CA ARG A 279 6.26 -21.24 4.46
C ARG A 279 4.88 -21.80 4.13
N ALA A 280 4.42 -22.80 4.86
CA ALA A 280 3.09 -23.39 4.68
C ALA A 280 1.95 -22.38 4.94
N VAL A 281 2.08 -21.51 5.95
CA VAL A 281 1.13 -20.43 6.24
C VAL A 281 1.06 -19.46 5.07
N PHE A 282 2.21 -18.97 4.57
CA PHE A 282 2.25 -18.07 3.43
C PHE A 282 1.72 -18.74 2.15
N SER A 283 2.01 -20.02 1.91
CA SER A 283 1.50 -20.76 0.75
C SER A 283 -0.04 -20.86 0.76
N ARG A 284 -0.65 -21.12 1.93
CA ARG A 284 -2.12 -21.15 2.07
C ARG A 284 -2.74 -19.75 1.88
N GLY A 285 -2.12 -18.71 2.40
CA GLY A 285 -2.54 -17.32 2.17
C GLY A 285 -2.41 -16.91 0.70
N ALA A 286 -1.33 -17.32 0.04
CA ALA A 286 -1.13 -17.10 -1.38
C ALA A 286 -2.23 -17.74 -2.23
N LEU A 287 -2.60 -18.98 -1.91
CA LEU A 287 -3.69 -19.70 -2.58
C LEU A 287 -5.03 -18.98 -2.41
N TYR A 288 -5.32 -18.44 -1.21
CA TYR A 288 -6.52 -17.64 -0.98
C TYR A 288 -6.56 -16.42 -1.91
N TYR A 289 -5.46 -15.64 -1.97
CA TYR A 289 -5.38 -14.46 -2.83
C TYR A 289 -5.45 -14.83 -4.32
N GLU A 290 -4.84 -15.93 -4.74
CA GLU A 290 -4.93 -16.44 -6.11
C GLU A 290 -6.38 -16.77 -6.50
N LEU A 291 -7.16 -17.42 -5.60
CA LEU A 291 -8.57 -17.74 -5.81
C LEU A 291 -9.47 -16.49 -5.86
N LYS A 292 -9.06 -15.41 -5.21
CA LYS A 292 -9.73 -14.09 -5.27
C LYS A 292 -9.23 -13.22 -6.44
N GLU A 293 -8.34 -13.74 -7.28
CA GLU A 293 -7.71 -13.03 -8.39
C GLU A 293 -6.86 -11.82 -7.94
N ASP A 294 -6.48 -11.77 -6.67
CA ASP A 294 -5.56 -10.78 -6.12
C ASP A 294 -4.10 -11.26 -6.28
N TYR A 295 -3.61 -11.17 -7.51
CA TYR A 295 -2.29 -11.70 -7.88
C TYR A 295 -1.12 -10.93 -7.23
N ALA A 296 -1.33 -9.67 -6.83
CA ALA A 296 -0.30 -8.88 -6.17
C ALA A 296 0.02 -9.43 -4.78
N HIS A 297 -1.00 -9.65 -3.95
CA HIS A 297 -0.82 -10.26 -2.63
C HIS A 297 -0.45 -11.75 -2.73
N ALA A 298 -0.97 -12.48 -3.75
CA ALA A 298 -0.58 -13.87 -3.98
C ALA A 298 0.93 -13.98 -4.25
N LEU A 299 1.49 -13.17 -5.16
CA LEU A 299 2.93 -13.15 -5.46
C LEU A 299 3.78 -12.80 -4.23
N GLU A 300 3.34 -11.84 -3.42
CA GLU A 300 4.05 -11.49 -2.18
C GLU A 300 4.10 -12.68 -1.21
N CYS A 301 2.99 -13.37 -1.04
CA CYS A 301 2.91 -14.53 -0.17
C CYS A 301 3.70 -15.72 -0.74
N TYR A 302 3.65 -15.99 -2.06
CA TYR A 302 4.47 -17.04 -2.68
C TYR A 302 5.97 -16.74 -2.58
N THR A 303 6.37 -15.47 -2.67
CA THR A 303 7.77 -15.08 -2.43
C THR A 303 8.22 -15.41 -1.00
N LYS A 304 7.38 -15.12 0.00
CA LYS A 304 7.65 -15.44 1.40
C LYS A 304 7.62 -16.94 1.69
N SER A 305 6.84 -17.71 0.93
CA SER A 305 6.83 -19.18 1.03
C SER A 305 7.99 -19.85 0.29
N GLY A 306 8.64 -19.14 -0.65
CA GLY A 306 9.69 -19.68 -1.50
C GLY A 306 9.16 -20.61 -2.60
N ASP A 307 7.89 -20.49 -2.98
CA ASP A 307 7.30 -21.30 -4.07
C ASP A 307 7.58 -20.68 -5.43
N HIS A 308 8.80 -20.95 -5.92
CA HIS A 308 9.29 -20.41 -7.20
C HIS A 308 8.44 -20.87 -8.39
N ALA A 309 7.90 -22.10 -8.35
CA ALA A 309 7.05 -22.60 -9.43
C ALA A 309 5.76 -21.77 -9.57
N LYS A 310 5.12 -21.45 -8.45
CA LYS A 310 3.92 -20.59 -8.44
C LYS A 310 4.24 -19.14 -8.82
N ILE A 311 5.35 -18.61 -8.37
CA ILE A 311 5.81 -17.27 -8.81
C ILE A 311 5.99 -17.27 -10.34
N SER A 312 6.68 -18.27 -10.90
CA SER A 312 6.89 -18.41 -12.34
C SER A 312 5.57 -18.48 -13.10
N GLU A 313 4.61 -19.30 -12.65
CA GLU A 313 3.28 -19.43 -13.25
C GLU A 313 2.55 -18.09 -13.30
N LEU A 314 2.50 -17.36 -12.17
CA LEU A 314 1.82 -16.06 -12.10
C LEU A 314 2.52 -14.98 -12.94
N LEU A 315 3.85 -14.94 -12.98
CA LEU A 315 4.60 -14.00 -13.83
C LEU A 315 4.37 -14.26 -15.31
N ILE A 316 4.35 -15.52 -15.73
CA ILE A 316 4.03 -15.91 -17.11
C ILE A 316 2.63 -15.44 -17.46
N ARG A 317 1.64 -15.76 -16.62
CA ARG A 317 0.24 -15.33 -16.80
C ARG A 317 0.11 -13.80 -16.86
N ASN A 318 0.78 -13.09 -15.95
CA ASN A 318 0.80 -11.63 -15.95
C ASN A 318 1.38 -11.05 -17.24
N SER A 319 2.48 -11.63 -17.76
CA SER A 319 3.12 -11.18 -18.99
C SER A 319 2.24 -11.39 -20.23
N GLU A 320 1.33 -12.34 -20.19
CA GLU A 320 0.37 -12.62 -21.28
C GLU A 320 -0.84 -11.66 -21.24
N LEU A 321 -1.30 -11.33 -20.03
CA LEU A 321 -2.43 -10.43 -19.83
C LEU A 321 -2.02 -8.95 -19.97
N HIS A 322 -0.80 -8.62 -19.57
CA HIS A 322 -0.29 -7.26 -19.42
C HIS A 322 1.12 -7.10 -20.02
N PRO A 323 1.26 -7.08 -21.34
CA PRO A 323 2.58 -7.07 -22.01
C PRO A 323 3.28 -5.71 -21.99
N GLY A 324 2.70 -4.68 -21.38
CA GLY A 324 3.27 -3.33 -21.33
C GLY A 324 4.52 -3.24 -20.44
N MET A 325 5.46 -2.35 -20.78
CA MET A 325 6.71 -2.13 -20.04
C MET A 325 6.48 -1.82 -18.55
N GLY A 326 5.43 -1.06 -18.23
CA GLY A 326 5.08 -0.70 -16.85
C GLY A 326 4.80 -1.91 -15.97
N HIS A 327 4.16 -2.94 -16.50
CA HIS A 327 3.86 -4.16 -15.75
C HIS A 327 5.12 -4.98 -15.46
N TYR A 328 6.09 -5.03 -16.37
CA TYR A 328 7.38 -5.66 -16.06
C TYR A 328 8.09 -4.93 -14.90
N SER A 329 8.08 -3.60 -14.91
CA SER A 329 8.69 -2.82 -13.83
C SER A 329 8.00 -3.07 -12.47
N GLU A 330 6.68 -3.24 -12.43
CA GLU A 330 5.95 -3.61 -11.21
C GLU A 330 6.36 -4.99 -10.68
N MET A 331 6.63 -5.93 -11.59
CA MET A 331 6.96 -7.31 -11.28
C MET A 331 8.45 -7.56 -11.04
N GLU A 332 9.31 -6.56 -11.18
CA GLU A 332 10.79 -6.69 -11.14
C GLU A 332 11.27 -7.46 -9.91
N LYS A 333 10.78 -7.15 -8.70
CA LYS A 333 11.20 -7.83 -7.46
C LYS A 333 10.94 -9.34 -7.49
N TYR A 334 9.89 -9.77 -8.16
CA TYR A 334 9.52 -11.18 -8.24
C TYR A 334 10.36 -11.91 -9.29
N TYR A 335 10.65 -11.29 -10.44
CA TYR A 335 11.57 -11.84 -11.42
C TYR A 335 12.97 -12.03 -10.83
N ARG A 336 13.47 -11.03 -10.07
CA ARG A 336 14.79 -11.11 -9.41
C ARG A 336 14.86 -12.11 -8.25
N ALA A 337 13.71 -12.51 -7.69
CA ALA A 337 13.66 -13.53 -6.66
C ALA A 337 13.71 -14.96 -7.22
N LEU A 338 13.50 -15.15 -8.53
CA LEU A 338 13.56 -16.47 -9.15
C LEU A 338 15.00 -16.94 -9.35
N PRO A 339 15.28 -18.22 -9.11
CA PRO A 339 16.53 -18.84 -9.55
C PRO A 339 16.73 -18.75 -11.08
N GLU A 340 17.97 -18.61 -11.52
CA GLU A 340 18.29 -18.53 -12.95
C GLU A 340 17.78 -19.75 -13.74
N SER A 341 17.83 -20.94 -13.13
CA SER A 341 17.30 -22.17 -13.72
C SER A 341 15.80 -22.10 -14.06
N GLU A 342 14.99 -21.46 -13.21
CA GLU A 342 13.56 -21.25 -13.45
C GLU A 342 13.35 -20.30 -14.63
N ILE A 343 14.15 -19.24 -14.71
CA ILE A 343 14.05 -18.25 -15.79
C ILE A 343 14.43 -18.90 -17.12
N LEU A 344 15.54 -19.66 -17.18
CA LEU A 344 16.00 -20.36 -18.39
C LEU A 344 15.03 -21.45 -18.87
N ALA A 345 14.18 -21.95 -18.01
CA ALA A 345 13.16 -22.95 -18.38
C ALA A 345 11.98 -22.35 -19.17
N SER A 346 11.78 -21.03 -19.16
CA SER A 346 10.58 -20.38 -19.74
C SER A 346 10.93 -19.25 -20.71
N PRO A 347 10.48 -19.34 -21.98
CA PRO A 347 10.59 -18.23 -22.94
C PRO A 347 10.00 -16.92 -22.44
N SER A 348 8.87 -16.98 -21.72
CA SER A 348 8.21 -15.78 -21.16
C SER A 348 9.01 -15.12 -20.06
N LEU A 349 9.67 -15.91 -19.20
CA LEU A 349 10.52 -15.37 -18.12
C LEU A 349 11.82 -14.78 -18.67
N MET A 350 12.46 -15.43 -19.66
CA MET A 350 13.62 -14.87 -20.35
C MET A 350 13.30 -13.55 -21.05
N GLN A 351 12.13 -13.46 -21.72
CA GLN A 351 11.64 -12.20 -22.29
C GLN A 351 11.51 -11.12 -21.22
N GLY A 352 10.87 -11.45 -20.07
CA GLY A 352 10.70 -10.53 -18.96
C GLY A 352 12.00 -10.01 -18.40
N MET A 353 12.99 -10.90 -18.20
CA MET A 353 14.31 -10.51 -17.72
C MET A 353 15.07 -9.62 -18.71
N SER A 354 15.01 -9.92 -20.02
CA SER A 354 15.59 -9.07 -21.05
C SER A 354 14.99 -7.66 -21.01
N MET A 355 13.66 -7.57 -20.90
CA MET A 355 12.96 -6.28 -20.77
C MET A 355 13.36 -5.54 -19.48
N LEU A 356 13.40 -6.21 -18.34
CA LEU A 356 13.76 -5.60 -17.04
C LEU A 356 15.19 -5.05 -17.03
N CYS A 357 16.14 -5.80 -17.57
CA CYS A 357 17.51 -5.33 -17.74
C CYS A 357 17.56 -4.08 -18.64
N ALA A 358 16.81 -4.07 -19.74
CA ALA A 358 16.73 -2.90 -20.62
C ALA A 358 16.11 -1.67 -19.93
N LEU A 359 15.08 -1.86 -19.10
CA LEU A 359 14.46 -0.78 -18.32
C LEU A 359 15.40 -0.21 -17.23
N ALA A 360 16.33 -1.03 -16.74
CA ALA A 360 17.41 -0.62 -15.83
C ALA A 360 18.64 -0.09 -16.54
N MET A 361 18.63 0.05 -17.86
CA MET A 361 19.76 0.40 -18.73
C MET A 361 20.94 -0.60 -18.70
N ASP A 362 20.73 -1.80 -18.21
CA ASP A 362 21.65 -2.92 -18.31
C ASP A 362 21.46 -3.62 -19.67
N TYR A 363 22.00 -2.99 -20.71
CA TYR A 363 21.85 -3.51 -22.08
C TYR A 363 22.61 -4.81 -22.30
N GLU A 364 23.73 -5.02 -21.63
CA GLU A 364 24.48 -6.27 -21.68
C GLU A 364 23.66 -7.43 -21.07
N GLY A 365 23.08 -7.22 -19.90
CA GLY A 365 22.15 -8.16 -19.29
C GLY A 365 20.92 -8.43 -20.16
N SER A 366 20.37 -7.39 -20.79
CA SER A 366 19.24 -7.53 -21.72
C SER A 366 19.59 -8.42 -22.90
N GLU A 367 20.74 -8.18 -23.56
CA GLU A 367 21.19 -8.99 -24.71
C GLU A 367 21.62 -10.41 -24.30
N ARG A 368 22.14 -10.61 -23.09
CA ARG A 368 22.40 -11.95 -22.53
C ARG A 368 21.11 -12.78 -22.46
N TRP A 369 20.03 -12.22 -21.92
CA TRP A 369 18.74 -12.91 -21.84
C TRP A 369 18.08 -13.09 -23.20
N TYR A 370 18.22 -12.11 -24.09
CA TYR A 370 17.79 -12.24 -25.49
C TYR A 370 18.55 -13.38 -26.19
N GLY A 371 19.87 -13.49 -26.01
CA GLY A 371 20.69 -14.58 -26.52
C GLY A 371 20.27 -15.94 -26.00
N ALA A 372 20.05 -16.07 -24.67
CA ALA A 372 19.55 -17.30 -24.06
C ALA A 372 18.19 -17.73 -24.65
N LEU A 373 17.28 -16.78 -24.86
CA LEU A 373 15.98 -17.04 -25.50
C LEU A 373 16.14 -17.50 -26.96
N LYS A 374 17.11 -16.92 -27.69
CA LYS A 374 17.44 -17.33 -29.05
C LYS A 374 18.01 -18.75 -29.09
N ASP A 375 18.97 -19.06 -28.23
CA ASP A 375 19.52 -20.38 -28.10
C ASP A 375 18.46 -21.43 -27.74
N PHE A 376 17.53 -21.06 -26.85
CA PHE A 376 16.40 -21.91 -26.49
C PHE A 376 15.54 -22.24 -27.72
N ALA A 377 15.32 -21.27 -28.64
CA ALA A 377 14.56 -21.47 -29.86
C ALA A 377 15.31 -22.31 -30.90
N ASP A 378 16.63 -22.07 -31.03
CA ASP A 378 17.49 -22.69 -32.07
C ASP A 378 17.83 -24.14 -31.74
N CYS A 379 17.97 -24.50 -30.45
CA CYS A 379 18.23 -25.88 -30.01
C CYS A 379 17.03 -26.83 -30.22
N ARG A 380 15.87 -26.34 -30.60
CA ARG A 380 14.61 -27.10 -30.74
C ARG A 380 14.13 -27.17 -32.19
N LYS A 381 13.35 -28.20 -32.54
CA LYS A 381 12.73 -28.30 -33.87
C LYS A 381 11.78 -27.13 -34.11
N LYS A 382 11.70 -26.62 -35.35
CA LYS A 382 10.82 -25.49 -35.72
C LYS A 382 9.35 -25.71 -35.37
N GLN A 383 8.88 -26.96 -35.41
CA GLN A 383 7.49 -27.33 -35.11
C GLN A 383 7.18 -27.43 -33.61
N ASP A 384 8.22 -27.44 -32.74
CA ASP A 384 8.04 -27.48 -31.30
C ASP A 384 7.25 -26.24 -30.83
N PRO A 385 6.16 -26.41 -30.05
CA PRO A 385 5.38 -25.29 -29.52
C PRO A 385 6.21 -24.32 -28.68
N ALA A 386 7.16 -24.82 -27.87
CA ALA A 386 8.04 -23.99 -27.06
C ALA A 386 9.01 -23.18 -27.92
N ALA A 387 9.54 -23.74 -29.00
CA ALA A 387 10.39 -23.02 -29.94
C ALA A 387 9.60 -21.95 -30.72
N ARG A 388 8.34 -22.21 -31.07
CA ARG A 388 7.45 -21.19 -31.70
C ARG A 388 7.18 -20.06 -30.72
N GLN A 389 6.89 -20.38 -29.45
CA GLN A 389 6.70 -19.38 -28.40
C GLN A 389 7.97 -18.52 -28.24
N ALA A 390 9.13 -19.13 -28.16
CA ALA A 390 10.39 -18.41 -28.05
C ALA A 390 10.64 -17.45 -29.22
N ARG A 391 10.40 -17.88 -30.48
CA ARG A 391 10.48 -17.01 -31.66
C ARG A 391 9.48 -15.86 -31.63
N SER A 392 8.27 -16.11 -31.15
CA SER A 392 7.27 -15.05 -30.96
C SER A 392 7.73 -14.01 -29.93
N ARG A 393 8.35 -14.46 -28.84
CA ARG A 393 8.88 -13.59 -27.79
C ARG A 393 10.12 -12.80 -28.27
N LEU A 394 10.97 -13.40 -29.10
CA LEU A 394 12.10 -12.68 -29.74
C LEU A 394 11.59 -11.56 -30.64
N ALA A 395 10.61 -11.87 -31.52
CA ALA A 395 10.00 -10.86 -32.38
C ALA A 395 9.36 -9.72 -31.57
N TRP A 396 8.74 -10.04 -30.44
CA TRP A 396 8.20 -9.05 -29.53
C TRP A 396 9.30 -8.17 -28.91
N LEU A 397 10.42 -8.77 -28.47
CA LEU A 397 11.57 -8.02 -27.93
C LEU A 397 12.20 -7.11 -28.98
N ASP A 398 12.34 -7.56 -30.22
CA ASP A 398 12.87 -6.75 -31.33
C ASP A 398 12.06 -5.48 -31.55
N ILE A 399 10.74 -5.55 -31.32
CA ILE A 399 9.86 -4.40 -31.42
C ILE A 399 9.89 -3.54 -30.15
N SER A 400 9.94 -4.17 -28.96
CA SER A 400 9.62 -3.49 -27.69
C SER A 400 10.85 -2.95 -26.95
N LEU A 401 12.04 -3.57 -27.13
CA LEU A 401 13.24 -3.15 -26.39
C LEU A 401 13.60 -1.68 -26.67
N PRO A 402 13.80 -0.85 -25.62
CA PRO A 402 14.13 0.57 -25.78
C PRO A 402 15.34 0.85 -26.67
N GLN A 403 16.43 0.08 -26.51
CA GLN A 403 17.68 0.23 -27.25
C GLN A 403 17.59 -0.14 -28.73
N ARG A 404 16.53 -0.82 -29.16
CA ARG A 404 16.35 -1.21 -30.58
C ARG A 404 15.84 -0.05 -31.46
N GLY A 405 15.53 1.11 -30.91
CA GLY A 405 15.10 2.31 -31.63
C GLY A 405 13.83 2.14 -32.46
N VAL A 406 13.48 3.17 -33.23
CA VAL A 406 12.32 3.17 -34.14
C VAL A 406 12.68 2.73 -35.54
N GLU A 407 13.93 2.92 -35.97
CA GLU A 407 14.40 2.45 -37.29
C GLU A 407 14.30 0.92 -37.45
N GLY A 408 14.54 0.16 -36.36
CA GLY A 408 14.33 -1.28 -36.31
C GLY A 408 12.89 -1.69 -36.59
N LEU A 409 11.90 -0.90 -36.09
CA LEU A 409 10.47 -1.18 -36.28
C LEU A 409 10.06 -1.18 -37.76
N ILE A 410 10.53 -0.19 -38.53
CA ILE A 410 10.20 -0.08 -39.97
C ILE A 410 10.66 -1.32 -40.74
N LYS A 411 11.78 -1.91 -40.34
CA LYS A 411 12.34 -3.13 -40.98
C LYS A 411 11.68 -4.41 -40.43
N THR A 412 11.34 -4.42 -39.15
CA THR A 412 10.82 -5.60 -38.46
C THR A 412 9.31 -5.79 -38.65
N ILE A 413 8.52 -4.72 -38.73
CA ILE A 413 7.07 -4.79 -38.91
C ILE A 413 6.66 -5.65 -40.13
N PRO A 414 7.21 -5.48 -41.35
CA PRO A 414 6.84 -6.32 -42.49
C PRO A 414 7.23 -7.80 -42.32
N ALA A 415 8.33 -8.08 -41.61
CA ALA A 415 8.74 -9.45 -41.31
C ALA A 415 7.79 -10.09 -40.28
N VAL A 416 7.41 -9.37 -39.25
CA VAL A 416 6.43 -9.79 -38.23
C VAL A 416 5.07 -10.00 -38.83
N PHE A 417 4.60 -9.11 -39.71
CA PHE A 417 3.32 -9.30 -40.45
C PHE A 417 3.32 -10.56 -41.32
N ARG A 418 4.43 -10.87 -42.01
CA ARG A 418 4.57 -12.13 -42.75
C ARG A 418 4.48 -13.35 -41.85
N LEU A 419 5.23 -13.34 -40.73
CA LEU A 419 5.22 -14.43 -39.75
C LEU A 419 3.83 -14.63 -39.10
N LEU A 420 3.06 -13.55 -38.90
CA LEU A 420 1.67 -13.61 -38.43
C LEU A 420 0.72 -14.18 -39.47
N THR A 421 0.89 -13.82 -40.77
CA THR A 421 0.09 -14.34 -41.87
C THR A 421 0.33 -15.84 -42.12
N ASP A 422 1.57 -16.26 -41.95
CA ASP A 422 1.96 -17.67 -42.11
C ASP A 422 1.65 -18.53 -40.88
N LYS A 423 1.01 -17.96 -39.83
CA LYS A 423 0.68 -18.63 -38.58
C LYS A 423 1.88 -19.29 -37.86
N GLU A 424 3.09 -18.92 -38.23
CA GLU A 424 4.32 -19.46 -37.63
C GLU A 424 4.56 -18.91 -36.22
N ILE A 425 4.09 -17.68 -35.93
CA ILE A 425 4.17 -17.05 -34.63
C ILE A 425 2.81 -16.48 -34.20
N THR A 426 2.54 -16.53 -32.90
CA THR A 426 1.43 -15.83 -32.25
C THR A 426 2.02 -14.74 -31.38
N LEU A 427 1.98 -13.50 -31.83
CA LEU A 427 2.46 -12.41 -30.98
C LEU A 427 1.53 -12.28 -29.77
N PRO A 428 2.09 -12.21 -28.55
CA PRO A 428 1.30 -11.79 -27.40
C PRO A 428 0.79 -10.37 -27.62
N SER A 429 -0.23 -9.97 -26.87
CA SER A 429 -0.74 -8.59 -26.87
C SER A 429 0.43 -7.62 -26.80
N PHE A 430 0.35 -6.55 -27.56
CA PHE A 430 1.46 -5.62 -27.76
C PHE A 430 1.02 -4.23 -27.34
N SER A 431 1.77 -3.59 -26.44
CA SER A 431 1.56 -2.20 -26.05
C SER A 431 2.75 -1.37 -26.49
N VAL A 432 2.48 -0.30 -27.23
CA VAL A 432 3.49 0.72 -27.63
C VAL A 432 3.58 1.84 -26.62
N THR A 433 2.69 1.85 -25.64
CA THR A 433 2.58 2.90 -24.62
C THR A 433 3.32 2.53 -23.34
N SER A 434 3.39 3.46 -22.42
CA SER A 434 4.02 3.31 -21.11
C SER A 434 3.24 4.11 -20.07
N THR A 435 3.70 4.08 -18.82
CA THR A 435 3.13 4.91 -17.73
C THR A 435 3.44 6.42 -17.85
N LEU A 436 3.74 6.90 -19.04
CA LEU A 436 4.11 8.30 -19.33
C LEU A 436 2.96 9.05 -19.96
N PRO A 437 2.86 10.37 -19.74
CA PRO A 437 1.79 11.20 -20.31
C PRO A 437 2.06 11.55 -21.79
N SER A 438 2.53 10.59 -22.60
CA SER A 438 2.93 10.81 -23.99
C SER A 438 2.84 9.50 -24.80
N ILE A 439 2.30 9.59 -25.99
CA ILE A 439 2.35 8.52 -27.01
C ILE A 439 3.62 8.66 -27.87
N MET A 440 3.91 9.88 -28.33
CA MET A 440 5.06 10.14 -29.23
C MET A 440 6.40 9.94 -28.53
N ASN A 441 6.44 10.17 -27.22
CA ASN A 441 7.63 9.96 -26.39
C ASN A 441 7.35 9.03 -25.20
N GLY A 442 6.56 7.99 -25.44
CA GLY A 442 6.20 6.97 -24.46
C GLY A 442 7.26 5.88 -24.32
N GLY A 443 6.90 4.64 -24.60
CA GLY A 443 7.82 3.50 -24.58
C GLY A 443 8.99 3.66 -25.54
N LYS A 444 8.72 4.19 -26.74
CA LYS A 444 9.72 4.59 -27.73
C LYS A 444 9.53 6.04 -28.14
N ASP A 445 10.55 6.64 -28.74
CA ASP A 445 10.49 7.99 -29.32
C ASP A 445 10.09 7.89 -30.79
N PHE A 446 8.88 8.33 -31.11
CA PHE A 446 8.34 8.35 -32.49
C PHE A 446 8.52 9.71 -33.17
N SER A 447 9.37 10.62 -32.66
CA SER A 447 9.57 11.97 -33.21
C SER A 447 9.96 11.97 -34.69
N GLU A 448 10.73 10.99 -35.16
CA GLU A 448 11.08 10.83 -36.58
C GLU A 448 9.85 10.64 -37.47
N TRP A 449 8.79 10.04 -36.97
CA TRP A 449 7.53 9.84 -37.70
C TRP A 449 6.74 11.14 -37.82
N SER A 450 7.03 12.13 -37.00
CA SER A 450 6.38 13.44 -37.02
C SER A 450 6.53 14.17 -38.35
N LYS A 451 7.61 13.88 -39.12
CA LYS A 451 7.84 14.43 -40.45
C LYS A 451 6.75 14.04 -41.47
N LYS A 452 6.04 12.95 -41.24
CA LYS A 452 5.01 12.38 -42.13
C LYS A 452 3.72 12.03 -41.36
N ASP A 453 3.42 12.70 -40.29
CA ASP A 453 2.33 12.35 -39.35
C ASP A 453 0.95 12.22 -40.04
N ASP A 454 0.57 13.16 -40.92
CA ASP A 454 -0.73 13.08 -41.63
C ASP A 454 -0.80 11.90 -42.63
N LEU A 455 0.32 11.56 -43.26
CA LEU A 455 0.38 10.39 -44.17
C LEU A 455 0.30 9.11 -43.35
N LEU A 456 1.09 8.99 -42.31
CA LEU A 456 1.11 7.82 -41.42
C LEU A 456 -0.23 7.63 -40.72
N TYR A 457 -0.88 8.69 -40.28
CA TYR A 457 -2.22 8.64 -39.71
C TYR A 457 -3.24 8.01 -40.70
N ARG A 458 -3.26 8.51 -41.94
CA ARG A 458 -4.20 8.00 -42.96
C ARG A 458 -3.94 6.55 -43.34
N THR A 459 -2.69 6.12 -43.33
CA THR A 459 -2.31 4.77 -43.79
C THR A 459 -2.28 3.72 -42.68
N LEU A 460 -1.89 4.11 -41.46
CA LEU A 460 -1.60 3.19 -40.37
C LEU A 460 -2.72 3.13 -39.32
N ARG A 461 -3.61 4.13 -39.21
CA ARG A 461 -4.66 4.16 -38.17
C ARG A 461 -5.44 2.84 -38.12
N THR A 462 -6.12 2.47 -39.19
CA THR A 462 -6.98 1.27 -39.24
C THR A 462 -6.19 -0.03 -39.05
N PRO A 463 -5.04 -0.26 -39.71
CA PRO A 463 -4.21 -1.43 -39.46
C PRO A 463 -3.70 -1.52 -38.00
N VAL A 464 -3.28 -0.41 -37.44
CA VAL A 464 -2.77 -0.37 -36.06
C VAL A 464 -3.87 -0.68 -35.06
N GLU A 465 -5.03 -0.05 -35.17
CA GLU A 465 -6.21 -0.34 -34.34
C GLU A 465 -6.64 -1.82 -34.43
N ALA A 466 -6.63 -2.39 -35.62
CA ALA A 466 -6.99 -3.79 -35.82
C ALA A 466 -6.01 -4.78 -35.19
N VAL A 467 -4.69 -4.47 -35.23
CA VAL A 467 -3.63 -5.32 -34.67
C VAL A 467 -3.53 -5.15 -33.16
N LEU A 468 -3.56 -3.93 -32.68
CA LEU A 468 -3.38 -3.63 -31.26
C LEU A 468 -4.66 -3.79 -30.44
N LYS A 469 -5.84 -3.92 -31.10
CA LYS A 469 -7.14 -4.07 -30.42
C LYS A 469 -7.36 -2.97 -29.39
N LYS A 470 -7.55 -3.34 -28.09
CA LYS A 470 -7.76 -2.39 -27.00
C LYS A 470 -6.60 -1.38 -26.83
N ASP A 471 -5.35 -1.80 -27.12
CA ASP A 471 -4.17 -0.94 -27.09
C ASP A 471 -4.07 0.00 -28.30
N GLY A 472 -4.94 -0.14 -29.31
CA GLY A 472 -5.04 0.74 -30.47
C GLY A 472 -6.07 1.85 -30.31
N VAL A 473 -7.04 1.70 -29.40
CA VAL A 473 -8.17 2.64 -29.25
C VAL A 473 -7.67 4.03 -28.85
N GLY A 474 -7.83 5.01 -29.76
CA GLY A 474 -7.40 6.40 -29.54
C GLY A 474 -5.89 6.64 -29.71
N LEU A 475 -5.08 5.61 -29.91
CA LEU A 475 -3.63 5.71 -30.05
C LEU A 475 -3.20 6.66 -31.18
N ALA A 476 -3.69 6.39 -32.39
CA ALA A 476 -3.29 7.15 -33.59
C ALA A 476 -3.77 8.60 -33.53
N ASP A 477 -4.98 8.83 -33.04
CA ASP A 477 -5.54 10.18 -32.89
C ASP A 477 -4.77 11.00 -31.88
N CYS A 478 -4.41 10.42 -30.72
CA CYS A 478 -3.60 11.06 -29.70
C CYS A 478 -2.19 11.34 -30.20
N ALA A 479 -1.52 10.35 -30.83
CA ALA A 479 -0.15 10.51 -31.34
C ALA A 479 -0.01 11.65 -32.33
N VAL A 480 -0.95 11.77 -33.28
CA VAL A 480 -0.91 12.87 -34.26
C VAL A 480 -1.26 14.22 -33.62
N ALA A 481 -2.20 14.26 -32.69
CA ALA A 481 -2.52 15.47 -31.95
C ALA A 481 -1.32 15.94 -31.13
N GLU A 482 -0.63 15.02 -30.44
CA GLU A 482 0.58 15.30 -29.70
C GLU A 482 1.72 15.78 -30.60
N SER A 483 2.00 15.09 -31.73
CA SER A 483 3.03 15.50 -32.70
C SER A 483 2.83 16.95 -33.17
N LYS A 484 1.60 17.31 -33.48
CA LYS A 484 1.28 18.67 -33.92
C LYS A 484 1.36 19.70 -32.80
N PHE A 485 0.99 19.30 -31.57
CA PHE A 485 1.17 20.16 -30.38
C PHE A 485 2.64 20.47 -30.13
N GLU A 486 3.52 19.48 -30.20
CA GLU A 486 4.98 19.68 -30.04
C GLU A 486 5.60 20.58 -31.11
N LYS A 487 5.01 20.64 -32.30
CA LYS A 487 5.39 21.57 -33.39
C LYS A 487 4.82 22.96 -33.23
N GLY A 488 3.99 23.21 -32.21
CA GLY A 488 3.31 24.49 -32.05
C GLY A 488 2.17 24.73 -33.05
N GLU A 489 1.67 23.69 -33.72
CA GLU A 489 0.56 23.80 -34.64
C GLU A 489 -0.79 23.96 -33.90
N ASN A 490 -1.77 24.59 -34.55
CA ASN A 490 -3.11 24.72 -34.00
C ASN A 490 -3.86 23.38 -34.03
N ILE A 491 -3.96 22.72 -32.85
CA ILE A 491 -4.59 21.43 -32.69
C ILE A 491 -6.05 21.48 -32.21
N THR A 492 -6.66 22.66 -32.16
CA THR A 492 -8.02 22.85 -31.59
C THR A 492 -9.05 21.85 -32.19
N LYS A 493 -9.05 21.70 -33.51
CA LYS A 493 -9.96 20.75 -34.19
C LYS A 493 -9.70 19.28 -33.79
N ARG A 494 -8.44 18.89 -33.59
CA ARG A 494 -8.06 17.53 -33.16
C ARG A 494 -8.43 17.26 -31.72
N ILE A 495 -8.24 18.24 -30.85
CA ILE A 495 -8.66 18.15 -29.44
C ILE A 495 -10.19 18.02 -29.35
N LEU A 496 -10.95 18.83 -30.11
CA LEU A 496 -12.42 18.72 -30.14
C LEU A 496 -12.89 17.36 -30.67
N ALA A 497 -12.12 16.71 -31.55
CA ALA A 497 -12.41 15.34 -32.02
C ALA A 497 -11.99 14.27 -31.01
N LEU A 498 -10.95 14.52 -30.20
CA LEU A 498 -10.43 13.59 -29.21
C LEU A 498 -11.27 13.54 -27.93
N ILE A 499 -11.83 14.67 -27.48
CA ILE A 499 -12.65 14.76 -26.26
C ILE A 499 -13.80 13.76 -26.22
N PRO A 500 -14.64 13.59 -27.25
CA PRO A 500 -15.71 12.59 -27.26
C PRO A 500 -15.18 11.15 -27.16
N GLN A 501 -13.97 10.89 -27.65
CA GLN A 501 -13.34 9.57 -27.64
C GLN A 501 -12.82 9.19 -26.25
N VAL A 502 -12.65 10.15 -25.33
CA VAL A 502 -12.15 9.86 -23.97
C VAL A 502 -13.02 8.81 -23.29
N SER A 503 -14.34 8.90 -23.40
CA SER A 503 -15.26 7.92 -22.83
C SER A 503 -15.12 6.53 -23.48
N GLU A 504 -14.86 6.47 -24.77
CA GLU A 504 -14.60 5.21 -25.50
C GLU A 504 -13.25 4.61 -25.07
N ILE A 505 -12.22 5.44 -24.94
CA ILE A 505 -10.90 5.01 -24.46
C ILE A 505 -11.01 4.46 -23.02
N GLN A 506 -11.79 5.09 -22.15
CA GLN A 506 -12.06 4.60 -20.80
C GLN A 506 -12.73 3.21 -20.77
N GLN A 507 -13.65 2.96 -21.68
CA GLN A 507 -14.43 1.73 -21.70
C GLN A 507 -13.74 0.58 -22.46
N LYS A 508 -13.06 0.88 -23.54
CA LYS A 508 -12.52 -0.10 -24.49
C LYS A 508 -11.02 -0.07 -24.65
N GLY A 509 -10.37 1.04 -24.27
CA GLY A 509 -8.93 1.25 -24.37
C GLY A 509 -8.16 0.73 -23.17
N THR A 510 -6.90 1.16 -23.07
CA THR A 510 -6.02 0.87 -21.94
C THR A 510 -5.77 2.10 -21.08
N PRO A 511 -5.50 1.95 -19.77
CA PRO A 511 -5.14 3.05 -18.90
C PRO A 511 -3.93 3.86 -19.40
N ASP A 512 -2.99 3.22 -20.07
CA ASP A 512 -1.81 3.85 -20.65
C ASP A 512 -2.19 4.91 -21.69
N ILE A 513 -3.10 4.60 -22.60
CA ILE A 513 -3.59 5.56 -23.61
C ILE A 513 -4.44 6.62 -22.95
N GLU A 514 -5.27 6.25 -22.00
CA GLU A 514 -6.09 7.19 -21.26
C GLU A 514 -5.24 8.24 -20.55
N PHE A 515 -4.13 7.82 -19.92
CA PHE A 515 -3.20 8.76 -19.27
C PHE A 515 -2.56 9.71 -20.29
N ALA A 516 -2.08 9.19 -21.41
CA ALA A 516 -1.47 10.01 -22.45
C ALA A 516 -2.45 11.04 -23.04
N VAL A 517 -3.70 10.65 -23.29
CA VAL A 517 -4.75 11.56 -23.81
C VAL A 517 -5.07 12.66 -22.81
N ASN A 518 -5.32 12.31 -21.55
CA ASN A 518 -5.59 13.33 -20.51
C ASN A 518 -4.36 14.20 -20.23
N GLY A 519 -3.15 13.63 -20.32
CA GLY A 519 -1.91 14.37 -20.25
C GLY A 519 -1.77 15.43 -21.37
N LEU A 520 -2.10 15.06 -22.60
CA LEU A 520 -2.13 16.02 -23.72
C LEU A 520 -3.21 17.09 -23.54
N LEU A 521 -4.43 16.71 -23.10
CA LEU A 521 -5.50 17.66 -22.82
C LEU A 521 -5.10 18.67 -21.75
N ALA A 522 -4.52 18.22 -20.66
CA ALA A 522 -4.04 19.09 -19.59
C ALA A 522 -2.92 20.04 -20.06
N ARG A 523 -1.97 19.57 -20.88
CA ARG A 523 -0.92 20.42 -21.49
C ARG A 523 -1.52 21.48 -22.42
N CYS A 524 -2.55 21.13 -23.18
CA CYS A 524 -3.27 22.08 -24.03
C CYS A 524 -4.03 23.14 -23.22
N GLN A 525 -4.64 22.75 -22.10
CA GLN A 525 -5.30 23.68 -21.18
C GLN A 525 -4.29 24.63 -20.56
N LEU A 526 -3.15 24.11 -20.10
CA LEU A 526 -2.07 24.90 -19.51
C LEU A 526 -1.52 25.93 -20.53
N ALA A 527 -1.26 25.50 -21.78
CA ALA A 527 -0.81 26.37 -22.84
C ALA A 527 -1.82 27.48 -23.21
N LYS A 528 -3.10 27.31 -22.86
CA LYS A 528 -4.15 28.33 -23.01
C LYS A 528 -4.35 29.22 -21.76
N GLY A 529 -3.52 29.06 -20.73
CA GLY A 529 -3.65 29.75 -19.46
C GLY A 529 -4.73 29.20 -18.53
N GLN A 530 -5.29 28.02 -18.82
CA GLN A 530 -6.34 27.36 -18.03
C GLN A 530 -5.73 26.40 -17.00
N ALA A 531 -4.85 26.92 -16.13
CA ALA A 531 -4.08 26.10 -15.19
C ALA A 531 -4.96 25.31 -14.21
N ALA A 532 -6.03 25.91 -13.70
CA ALA A 532 -6.96 25.25 -12.79
C ALA A 532 -7.68 24.04 -13.43
N ASP A 533 -8.04 24.17 -14.72
CA ASP A 533 -8.69 23.07 -15.45
C ASP A 533 -7.67 21.96 -15.77
N ALA A 534 -6.45 22.33 -16.13
CA ALA A 534 -5.35 21.38 -16.36
C ALA A 534 -5.06 20.55 -15.09
N ARG A 535 -4.93 21.21 -13.94
CA ARG A 535 -4.74 20.55 -12.64
C ARG A 535 -5.90 19.62 -12.33
N ARG A 536 -7.14 20.09 -12.44
CA ARG A 536 -8.35 19.28 -12.17
C ARG A 536 -8.42 18.04 -13.08
N THR A 537 -8.04 18.14 -14.34
CA THR A 537 -8.01 17.01 -15.28
C THR A 537 -7.11 15.90 -14.76
N ILE A 538 -5.91 16.21 -14.30
CA ILE A 538 -4.96 15.21 -13.81
C ILE A 538 -5.33 14.72 -12.40
N GLU A 539 -5.79 15.57 -11.50
CA GLU A 539 -6.23 15.18 -10.15
C GLU A 539 -7.42 14.21 -10.19
N THR A 540 -8.39 14.47 -11.07
CA THR A 540 -9.55 13.59 -11.26
C THR A 540 -9.13 12.23 -11.80
N LEU A 541 -8.22 12.22 -12.79
CA LEU A 541 -7.68 10.98 -13.34
C LEU A 541 -6.89 10.20 -12.27
N ARG A 542 -6.05 10.91 -11.50
CA ARG A 542 -5.24 10.36 -10.43
C ARG A 542 -6.08 9.66 -9.36
N ALA A 543 -7.11 10.35 -8.83
CA ALA A 543 -8.01 9.79 -7.82
C ALA A 543 -8.72 8.51 -8.32
N ARG A 544 -9.15 8.52 -9.59
CA ARG A 544 -9.79 7.34 -10.19
C ARG A 544 -8.81 6.19 -10.37
N PHE A 545 -7.58 6.43 -10.85
CA PHE A 545 -6.57 5.38 -11.01
C PHE A 545 -6.13 4.80 -9.66
N GLU A 546 -6.04 5.64 -8.63
CA GLU A 546 -5.78 5.20 -7.25
C GLU A 546 -6.91 4.28 -6.73
N ALA A 547 -8.17 4.67 -6.93
CA ALA A 547 -9.33 3.85 -6.56
C ALA A 547 -9.42 2.52 -7.33
N GLN A 548 -8.85 2.46 -8.54
CA GLN A 548 -8.77 1.25 -9.36
C GLN A 548 -7.50 0.41 -9.11
N GLY A 549 -6.64 0.82 -8.17
CA GLY A 549 -5.37 0.12 -7.90
C GLY A 549 -4.30 0.29 -8.99
N LEU A 550 -4.45 1.24 -9.91
CA LEU A 550 -3.50 1.51 -11.01
C LEU A 550 -2.31 2.37 -10.52
N THR A 551 -1.65 1.91 -9.46
CA THR A 551 -0.64 2.68 -8.72
C THR A 551 0.61 3.03 -9.53
N ARG A 552 0.94 2.25 -10.58
CA ARG A 552 2.11 2.48 -11.45
C ARG A 552 2.10 3.83 -12.16
N PHE A 553 0.93 4.46 -12.35
CA PHE A 553 0.81 5.75 -13.03
C PHE A 553 0.98 6.95 -12.09
N LEU A 554 0.67 6.77 -10.80
CA LEU A 554 0.60 7.86 -9.83
C LEU A 554 1.90 8.67 -9.74
N PRO A 555 3.12 8.08 -9.74
CA PRO A 555 4.36 8.85 -9.65
C PRO A 555 4.56 9.81 -10.83
N ASN A 556 4.18 9.41 -12.06
CA ASN A 556 4.30 10.27 -13.24
C ASN A 556 3.18 11.32 -13.29
N MET A 557 1.98 11.04 -12.75
CA MET A 557 0.92 12.04 -12.56
C MET A 557 1.32 13.08 -11.51
N ASP A 558 1.89 12.66 -10.39
CA ASP A 558 2.41 13.55 -9.37
C ASP A 558 3.54 14.46 -9.91
N ALA A 559 4.44 13.92 -10.74
CA ALA A 559 5.46 14.71 -11.43
C ALA A 559 4.84 15.69 -12.43
N MET A 560 3.75 15.33 -13.11
CA MET A 560 3.03 16.23 -13.99
C MET A 560 2.38 17.39 -13.23
N LEU A 561 1.77 17.12 -12.08
CA LEU A 561 1.22 18.15 -11.19
C LEU A 561 2.32 19.08 -10.66
N CYS A 562 3.50 18.55 -10.33
CA CYS A 562 4.66 19.35 -9.95
C CYS A 562 5.11 20.29 -11.07
N ARG A 563 5.17 19.83 -12.33
CA ARG A 563 5.49 20.72 -13.48
C ARG A 563 4.44 21.81 -13.66
N MET A 564 3.16 21.52 -13.41
CA MET A 564 2.11 22.54 -13.43
C MET A 564 2.29 23.56 -12.30
N ALA A 565 2.70 23.14 -11.11
CA ALA A 565 3.01 24.01 -9.98
C ALA A 565 4.16 24.98 -10.35
N LEU A 566 5.27 24.45 -10.89
CA LEU A 566 6.38 25.27 -11.39
C LEU A 566 5.93 26.29 -12.45
N HIS A 567 5.06 25.88 -13.39
CA HIS A 567 4.54 26.79 -14.43
C HIS A 567 3.61 27.88 -13.87
N CYS A 568 3.01 27.67 -12.72
CA CYS A 568 2.08 28.60 -12.06
C CYS A 568 2.74 29.40 -10.93
N ASP A 569 4.06 29.41 -10.83
CA ASP A 569 4.83 30.06 -9.75
C ASP A 569 4.38 29.61 -8.34
N ASP A 570 4.13 28.31 -8.16
CA ASP A 570 3.80 27.67 -6.89
C ASP A 570 4.99 26.79 -6.39
N PRO A 571 6.05 27.40 -5.84
CA PRO A 571 7.24 26.70 -5.41
C PRO A 571 6.98 25.76 -4.22
N ASP A 572 6.02 26.08 -3.36
CA ASP A 572 5.73 25.29 -2.16
C ASP A 572 5.23 23.88 -2.53
N SER A 573 4.32 23.79 -3.50
CA SER A 573 3.83 22.50 -4.01
C SER A 573 4.94 21.71 -4.74
N ALA A 574 5.83 22.40 -5.46
CA ALA A 574 6.96 21.77 -6.12
C ALA A 574 7.98 21.22 -5.11
N ASP A 575 8.28 21.99 -4.05
CA ASP A 575 9.16 21.58 -2.96
C ASP A 575 8.59 20.40 -2.16
N GLU A 576 7.29 20.36 -1.92
CA GLU A 576 6.62 19.24 -1.28
C GLU A 576 6.80 17.96 -2.10
N TRP A 577 6.53 18.02 -3.41
CA TRP A 577 6.76 16.89 -4.31
C TRP A 577 8.22 16.44 -4.28
N TYR A 578 9.18 17.38 -4.37
CA TYR A 578 10.60 17.08 -4.33
C TYR A 578 11.01 16.34 -3.05
N ARG A 579 10.53 16.80 -1.89
CA ARG A 579 10.86 16.20 -0.59
C ARG A 579 10.22 14.83 -0.37
N THR A 580 9.02 14.59 -0.90
CA THR A 580 8.20 13.43 -0.54
C THR A 580 8.12 12.36 -1.63
N LYS A 581 8.24 12.74 -2.92
CA LYS A 581 7.89 11.87 -4.06
C LYS A 581 8.98 11.78 -5.13
N ALA A 582 9.93 12.70 -5.19
CA ALA A 582 11.00 12.68 -6.20
C ALA A 582 11.85 11.41 -6.05
N PRO A 583 12.38 10.87 -7.16
CA PRO A 583 13.29 9.72 -7.13
C PRO A 583 14.55 10.05 -6.32
N ARG A 584 14.92 9.19 -5.36
CA ARG A 584 16.07 9.45 -4.46
C ARG A 584 17.35 8.72 -4.84
N ASP A 585 17.28 7.82 -5.80
CA ASP A 585 18.42 7.01 -6.20
C ASP A 585 18.80 7.28 -7.66
N PRO A 586 19.76 8.20 -7.91
CA PRO A 586 20.23 8.48 -9.25
C PRO A 586 21.14 7.39 -9.81
N MET A 587 21.66 6.48 -8.97
CA MET A 587 22.58 5.41 -9.39
C MET A 587 21.85 4.23 -10.03
N HIS A 588 20.58 4.00 -9.66
CA HIS A 588 19.74 2.94 -10.22
C HIS A 588 18.62 3.54 -11.06
N LEU A 589 19.00 4.13 -12.20
CA LEU A 589 18.05 4.76 -13.10
C LEU A 589 17.10 3.71 -13.69
N ASN A 590 15.81 3.95 -13.58
CA ASN A 590 14.78 3.19 -14.30
C ASN A 590 14.16 4.10 -15.37
N VAL A 591 14.20 3.66 -16.61
CA VAL A 591 13.70 4.46 -17.75
C VAL A 591 12.22 4.83 -17.64
N MET A 592 11.44 4.08 -16.86
CA MET A 592 10.04 4.42 -16.56
C MET A 592 9.88 5.65 -15.67
N LYS A 593 10.95 6.01 -14.94
CA LYS A 593 10.99 7.21 -14.06
C LYS A 593 11.62 8.42 -14.74
N ARG A 594 12.01 8.36 -16.04
CA ARG A 594 12.71 9.47 -16.71
C ARG A 594 11.94 10.79 -16.65
N TYR A 595 10.62 10.76 -16.74
CA TYR A 595 9.78 11.94 -16.60
C TYR A 595 9.91 12.60 -15.21
N GLN A 596 10.04 11.78 -14.17
CA GLN A 596 10.26 12.24 -12.80
C GLN A 596 11.66 12.83 -12.62
N TYR A 597 12.71 12.21 -13.20
CA TYR A 597 14.08 12.78 -13.14
C TYR A 597 14.19 14.12 -13.86
N LEU A 598 13.57 14.26 -15.03
CA LEU A 598 13.50 15.55 -15.73
C LEU A 598 12.74 16.58 -14.89
N THR A 599 11.67 16.20 -14.21
CA THR A 599 10.91 17.08 -13.31
C THR A 599 11.73 17.46 -12.08
N GLN A 600 12.47 16.49 -11.51
CA GLN A 600 13.36 16.74 -10.38
C GLN A 600 14.43 17.77 -10.73
N ALA A 601 15.07 17.65 -11.90
CA ALA A 601 16.04 18.62 -12.36
C ALA A 601 15.43 20.03 -12.54
N MET A 602 14.18 20.12 -13.01
CA MET A 602 13.47 21.42 -13.09
C MET A 602 13.30 22.06 -11.72
N VAL A 603 12.91 21.29 -10.70
CA VAL A 603 12.78 21.81 -9.32
C VAL A 603 14.16 22.21 -8.76
N GLU A 604 15.19 21.41 -9.00
CA GLU A 604 16.56 21.70 -8.55
C GLU A 604 17.11 23.02 -9.18
N ILE A 605 16.80 23.28 -10.45
CA ILE A 605 17.13 24.55 -11.11
C ILE A 605 16.36 25.70 -10.45
N GLU A 606 15.05 25.57 -10.24
CA GLU A 606 14.22 26.59 -9.58
C GLU A 606 14.72 26.92 -8.16
N GLN A 607 15.20 25.91 -7.44
CA GLN A 607 15.85 26.07 -6.14
C GLN A 607 17.28 26.64 -6.22
N SER A 608 17.75 27.08 -7.39
CA SER A 608 19.12 27.56 -7.61
C SER A 608 20.20 26.52 -7.23
N ARG A 609 19.96 25.25 -7.54
CA ARG A 609 20.86 24.12 -7.28
C ARG A 609 21.32 23.43 -8.58
N PRO A 610 22.05 24.15 -9.47
CA PRO A 610 22.43 23.62 -10.78
C PRO A 610 23.30 22.36 -10.72
N ASP A 611 24.20 22.25 -9.73
CA ASP A 611 25.04 21.07 -9.57
C ASP A 611 24.21 19.81 -9.29
N ALA A 612 23.15 19.94 -8.47
CA ALA A 612 22.23 18.83 -8.21
C ALA A 612 21.46 18.43 -9.47
N ALA A 613 20.99 19.42 -10.25
CA ALA A 613 20.31 19.19 -11.52
C ALA A 613 21.21 18.45 -12.52
N LEU A 614 22.46 18.84 -12.66
CA LEU A 614 23.42 18.16 -13.53
C LEU A 614 23.67 16.72 -13.09
N LEU A 615 23.77 16.47 -11.77
CA LEU A 615 23.91 15.10 -11.25
C LEU A 615 22.68 14.24 -11.55
N THR A 616 21.48 14.82 -11.46
CA THR A 616 20.21 14.14 -11.81
C THR A 616 20.11 13.85 -13.31
N LEU A 617 20.60 14.73 -14.17
CA LEU A 617 20.51 14.63 -15.62
C LEU A 617 21.58 13.72 -16.24
N SER A 618 22.77 13.63 -15.65
CA SER A 618 23.92 12.88 -16.20
C SER A 618 23.62 11.40 -16.54
N PRO A 619 22.93 10.62 -15.72
CA PRO A 619 22.57 9.23 -16.10
C PRO A 619 21.57 9.18 -17.28
N LEU A 620 20.68 10.18 -17.40
CA LEU A 620 19.70 10.25 -18.49
C LEU A 620 20.37 10.49 -19.84
N GLU A 621 21.47 11.23 -19.89
CA GLU A 621 22.19 11.52 -21.15
C GLU A 621 22.61 10.22 -21.84
N ARG A 622 23.20 9.28 -21.10
CA ARG A 622 23.60 7.96 -21.64
C ARG A 622 22.43 7.18 -22.19
N TYR A 623 21.30 7.21 -21.48
CA TYR A 623 20.07 6.54 -21.93
C TYR A 623 19.53 7.19 -23.21
N ILE A 624 19.45 8.51 -23.24
CA ILE A 624 18.91 9.29 -24.38
C ILE A 624 19.74 9.02 -25.64
N GLN A 625 21.06 9.06 -25.52
CA GLN A 625 21.97 8.77 -26.63
C GLN A 625 21.89 7.30 -27.08
N GLY A 626 21.90 6.35 -26.15
CA GLY A 626 21.85 4.93 -26.45
C GLY A 626 20.54 4.45 -27.09
N CYS A 627 19.42 5.12 -26.82
CA CYS A 627 18.11 4.75 -27.35
C CYS A 627 17.60 5.68 -28.47
N GLY A 628 18.36 6.67 -28.90
CA GLY A 628 17.97 7.62 -29.96
C GLY A 628 16.71 8.44 -29.59
N ARG A 629 16.62 8.94 -28.36
CA ARG A 629 15.42 9.65 -27.85
C ARG A 629 15.58 11.15 -28.06
N HIS A 630 15.08 11.64 -29.19
CA HIS A 630 15.24 13.04 -29.60
C HIS A 630 14.47 14.02 -28.72
N ILE A 631 13.21 13.71 -28.36
CA ILE A 631 12.38 14.62 -27.55
C ILE A 631 12.97 14.76 -26.15
N ASP A 632 13.34 13.65 -25.51
CA ASP A 632 14.00 13.69 -24.20
C ASP A 632 15.36 14.41 -24.29
N GLY A 633 16.10 14.26 -25.42
CA GLY A 633 17.36 14.98 -25.69
C GLY A 633 17.18 16.48 -25.80
N ILE A 634 16.10 16.96 -26.42
CA ILE A 634 15.77 18.38 -26.46
C ILE A 634 15.53 18.90 -25.04
N HIS A 635 14.70 18.22 -24.25
CA HIS A 635 14.42 18.62 -22.87
C HIS A 635 15.70 18.62 -22.02
N LEU A 636 16.54 17.57 -22.12
CA LEU A 636 17.81 17.47 -21.40
C LEU A 636 18.70 18.67 -21.73
N ASN A 637 18.92 18.96 -23.04
CA ASN A 637 19.80 20.05 -23.46
C ASN A 637 19.29 21.42 -22.99
N ILE A 638 17.97 21.64 -22.97
CA ILE A 638 17.39 22.87 -22.42
C ILE A 638 17.72 22.99 -20.93
N LEU A 639 17.48 21.90 -20.15
CA LEU A 639 17.73 21.93 -18.70
C LEU A 639 19.23 22.05 -18.35
N CYS A 640 20.12 21.48 -19.17
CA CYS A 640 21.56 21.68 -19.00
C CYS A 640 22.04 23.08 -19.37
N ALA A 641 21.28 23.83 -20.19
CA ALA A 641 21.61 25.20 -20.58
C ALA A 641 21.11 26.25 -19.58
N LEU A 642 20.12 25.93 -18.78
CA LEU A 642 19.56 26.79 -17.71
C LEU A 642 20.40 26.70 -16.44
#